data_02f122636fe15827b70b1eead7201a0e
#
_entry.id   02f122636fe15827b70b1eead7201a0e
#
_cell.length_a   1.000
_cell.length_b   1.000
_cell.length_c   1.000
_cell.angle_alpha   90.00
_cell.angle_beta   90.00
_cell.angle_gamma   90.00
#
_symmetry.space_group_name_H-M   'P 1'
#
loop_
_entity.id
_entity.type
_entity.pdbx_description
1 polymer ?
#
loop_
_entity_poly.entity_id
_entity_poly.type
_entity_poly.pdbx_seq_one_letter_code
_entity_poly.pdbx_strand_id
1 'polypeptide(L)'
;MKHIYSLLLALATLPQGMSAQGWPANYDGVMLQGFYWDSFDDTQWKNLQDQTKDLAGNFSLVWIPQSGKCLETYQTMGYTPYYYFNQNSSFGTESELRDLISSFKAAGIGTVADVVVNHHNTTGWFTFPAETYNGVTYQLLPTDITANDDGGKTALEAARQDVALGTNNDEGEDWGGMRDLDHKSQNVQNIIKAYVRYLKDDLGYTGFRYDMVKGFAASHVADYNKAAGIEFSVGEYWDSNANIQSWIENTGKNSAAFDFQFRYNVRDAANGGNWTLLNSTNNLMHDATLRQYAVTFVENHDTEYRSASSPQDPIKKDTLAANAYLLAMPGTPCVFLKHWMDYKDEIGAMIAARKAAGITNMSNYVKKQINQNYYAVVVNGNLYAAMGKTDMMTAPGNGWTKVLDGYHYAYYLANTLETAFADKASGIRNGAFKVRLYAVTDDAAAKVVYTTDGTDPTAQSTAVASGTEITVSANCTLKVGILSAGKVKGIISRDYVIKVVEDVPDVFDTPAPGYTFHAYFVAPTTWKKDILCWAWTSTQNYTGGTWPGTKCYKIRKNGNNEYVWQWCYYGDITTPPTGIIFSNNGSPQTADMTFVNGAYYNINGKTTGIQAATATKPAISGNIYSIDGRLVRRNASSTAGLSKGVYVYNGKKIVVDSE
;
A
#
# COMPACT_ATOMS: atom_id res chain seq x y z
N MET A 1 -13.95 -23.96 -67.50
CA MET A 1 -14.10 -24.09 -66.04
C MET A 1 -13.43 -22.90 -65.43
N LYS A 2 -14.21 -21.89 -65.07
CA LYS A 2 -13.71 -20.64 -64.43
C LYS A 2 -14.17 -20.65 -62.98
N HIS A 3 -13.23 -20.72 -62.04
CA HIS A 3 -13.50 -20.58 -60.62
C HIS A 3 -13.57 -19.08 -60.28
N ILE A 4 -14.75 -18.64 -59.84
CA ILE A 4 -14.99 -17.29 -59.28
C ILE A 4 -14.75 -17.41 -57.81
N TYR A 5 -13.70 -16.73 -57.28
CA TYR A 5 -13.50 -16.51 -55.85
C TYR A 5 -14.29 -15.28 -55.42
N SER A 6 -15.32 -15.50 -54.63
CA SER A 6 -16.06 -14.43 -53.96
C SER A 6 -15.24 -13.97 -52.75
N LEU A 7 -14.71 -12.74 -52.81
CA LEU A 7 -14.06 -12.07 -51.70
C LEU A 7 -15.15 -11.47 -50.78
N LEU A 8 -15.39 -12.08 -49.63
CA LEU A 8 -16.22 -11.50 -48.59
C LEU A 8 -15.40 -10.39 -47.90
N LEU A 9 -15.77 -9.14 -48.16
CA LEU A 9 -15.27 -7.98 -47.46
C LEU A 9 -15.99 -7.92 -46.11
N ALA A 10 -15.35 -8.36 -45.03
CA ALA A 10 -15.83 -8.11 -43.69
C ALA A 10 -15.61 -6.61 -43.38
N LEU A 11 -16.68 -5.81 -43.42
CA LEU A 11 -16.67 -4.47 -42.84
C LEU A 11 -16.50 -4.65 -41.33
N ALA A 12 -15.29 -4.37 -40.84
CA ALA A 12 -15.08 -4.11 -39.43
C ALA A 12 -15.77 -2.79 -39.09
N THR A 13 -16.92 -2.86 -38.44
CA THR A 13 -17.51 -1.71 -37.79
C THR A 13 -16.58 -1.31 -36.65
N LEU A 14 -15.81 -0.23 -36.86
CA LEU A 14 -15.12 0.46 -35.77
C LEU A 14 -16.17 0.82 -34.72
N PRO A 15 -15.96 0.52 -33.44
CA PRO A 15 -16.85 0.97 -32.42
C PRO A 15 -16.87 2.50 -32.44
N GLN A 16 -18.06 3.07 -32.63
CA GLN A 16 -18.31 4.49 -32.45
C GLN A 16 -17.80 4.87 -31.06
N GLY A 17 -17.06 5.95 -30.96
CA GLY A 17 -16.43 6.42 -29.75
C GLY A 17 -17.38 6.33 -28.56
N MET A 18 -17.05 5.45 -27.61
CA MET A 18 -17.68 5.47 -26.31
C MET A 18 -17.28 6.79 -25.67
N SER A 19 -18.26 7.62 -25.39
CA SER A 19 -18.12 8.78 -24.52
C SER A 19 -17.45 8.31 -23.24
N ALA A 20 -16.37 8.98 -22.81
CA ALA A 20 -15.70 8.71 -21.55
C ALA A 20 -16.76 8.65 -20.44
N GLN A 21 -16.92 7.48 -19.81
CA GLN A 21 -17.94 7.23 -18.78
C GLN A 21 -17.41 7.45 -17.37
N GLY A 22 -16.27 8.14 -17.22
CA GLY A 22 -15.65 8.43 -15.93
C GLY A 22 -15.14 7.21 -15.15
N TRP A 23 -15.77 6.05 -15.32
CA TRP A 23 -15.34 4.74 -14.83
C TRP A 23 -16.00 3.62 -15.65
N PRO A 24 -15.24 2.62 -16.13
CA PRO A 24 -15.79 1.56 -16.98
C PRO A 24 -16.85 0.71 -16.27
N ALA A 25 -17.93 0.36 -16.97
CA ALA A 25 -18.92 -0.60 -16.50
C ALA A 25 -18.35 -2.03 -16.50
N ASN A 26 -18.81 -2.86 -15.58
CA ASN A 26 -18.36 -4.25 -15.40
C ASN A 26 -16.84 -4.38 -15.20
N TYR A 27 -16.21 -3.37 -14.63
CA TYR A 27 -14.79 -3.39 -14.32
C TYR A 27 -14.51 -4.36 -13.16
N ASP A 28 -13.63 -5.33 -13.39
CA ASP A 28 -13.27 -6.39 -12.43
C ASP A 28 -11.94 -6.12 -11.70
N GLY A 29 -11.29 -5.01 -12.04
CA GLY A 29 -9.99 -4.63 -11.48
C GLY A 29 -10.04 -4.20 -10.02
N VAL A 30 -8.88 -4.21 -9.40
CA VAL A 30 -8.63 -3.71 -8.04
C VAL A 30 -7.59 -2.60 -8.13
N MET A 31 -7.84 -1.48 -7.45
CA MET A 31 -6.90 -0.38 -7.33
C MET A 31 -6.09 -0.51 -6.04
N LEU A 32 -4.82 -0.11 -6.06
CA LEU A 32 -3.99 0.12 -4.89
C LEU A 32 -3.79 1.64 -4.73
N GLN A 33 -4.06 2.19 -3.55
CA GLN A 33 -3.42 3.44 -3.16
C GLN A 33 -1.97 3.11 -2.80
N GLY A 34 -1.03 3.46 -3.69
CA GLY A 34 0.37 3.08 -3.63
C GLY A 34 1.22 3.92 -2.67
N PHE A 35 0.61 4.60 -1.70
CA PHE A 35 1.29 5.43 -0.71
C PHE A 35 0.48 5.56 0.58
N TYR A 36 1.12 6.08 1.62
CA TYR A 36 0.53 6.52 2.88
C TYR A 36 1.16 7.85 3.29
N TRP A 37 0.63 8.51 4.32
CA TRP A 37 1.15 9.81 4.74
C TRP A 37 2.62 9.70 5.22
N ASP A 38 3.47 10.60 4.74
CA ASP A 38 4.93 10.62 5.00
C ASP A 38 5.70 9.37 4.50
N SER A 39 5.20 8.70 3.47
CA SER A 39 5.81 7.48 2.90
C SER A 39 7.00 7.75 1.97
N PHE A 40 7.70 8.86 2.09
CA PHE A 40 8.75 9.30 1.14
C PHE A 40 9.84 8.26 0.88
N ASP A 41 10.23 7.50 1.90
CA ASP A 41 11.26 6.46 1.76
C ASP A 41 10.72 5.19 1.09
N ASP A 42 9.45 4.84 1.33
CA ASP A 42 8.85 3.60 0.84
C ASP A 42 8.24 3.75 -0.55
N THR A 43 7.84 4.97 -0.95
CA THR A 43 7.10 5.24 -2.18
C THR A 43 7.82 6.14 -3.17
N GLN A 44 9.14 6.25 -3.05
CA GLN A 44 9.96 6.79 -4.15
C GLN A 44 9.70 6.01 -5.43
N TRP A 45 9.74 6.69 -6.57
CA TRP A 45 9.40 6.08 -7.86
C TRP A 45 10.14 4.77 -8.12
N LYS A 46 11.41 4.72 -7.77
CA LYS A 46 12.22 3.51 -7.90
C LYS A 46 11.76 2.38 -6.97
N ASN A 47 11.39 2.71 -5.74
CA ASN A 47 10.92 1.70 -4.77
C ASN A 47 9.56 1.12 -5.16
N LEU A 48 8.67 1.94 -5.72
CA LEU A 48 7.41 1.46 -6.30
C LEU A 48 7.66 0.60 -7.55
N GLN A 49 8.60 1.02 -8.41
CA GLN A 49 8.99 0.25 -9.60
C GLN A 49 9.51 -1.15 -9.23
N ASP A 50 10.32 -1.26 -8.18
CA ASP A 50 10.84 -2.54 -7.70
C ASP A 50 9.75 -3.50 -7.21
N GLN A 51 8.57 -2.98 -6.85
CA GLN A 51 7.41 -3.76 -6.43
C GLN A 51 6.53 -4.23 -7.61
N THR A 52 6.83 -3.83 -8.86
CA THR A 52 5.99 -4.13 -10.02
C THR A 52 5.58 -5.61 -10.10
N LYS A 53 6.51 -6.54 -9.86
CA LYS A 53 6.23 -7.99 -9.91
C LYS A 53 5.32 -8.47 -8.77
N ASP A 54 5.34 -7.80 -7.63
CA ASP A 54 4.44 -8.10 -6.52
C ASP A 54 3.02 -7.59 -6.78
N LEU A 55 2.91 -6.46 -7.44
CA LEU A 55 1.64 -5.80 -7.73
C LEU A 55 0.96 -6.40 -8.96
N ALA A 56 1.75 -6.87 -9.93
CA ALA A 56 1.24 -7.48 -11.17
C ALA A 56 0.36 -8.70 -10.88
N GLY A 57 -0.75 -8.81 -11.61
CA GLY A 57 -1.72 -9.89 -11.39
C GLY A 57 -2.63 -9.71 -10.17
N ASN A 58 -2.30 -8.84 -9.22
CA ASN A 58 -3.14 -8.46 -8.10
C ASN A 58 -3.91 -7.17 -8.41
N PHE A 59 -3.21 -6.11 -8.73
CA PHE A 59 -3.78 -4.78 -8.99
C PHE A 59 -3.77 -4.45 -10.48
N SER A 60 -4.81 -3.81 -10.95
CA SER A 60 -4.94 -3.30 -12.31
C SER A 60 -4.72 -1.79 -12.40
N LEU A 61 -4.85 -1.08 -11.28
CA LEU A 61 -4.57 0.34 -11.14
C LEU A 61 -3.73 0.59 -9.87
N VAL A 62 -2.78 1.52 -9.94
CA VAL A 62 -2.05 2.03 -8.77
C VAL A 62 -2.13 3.56 -8.77
N TRP A 63 -2.79 4.11 -7.76
CA TRP A 63 -2.80 5.53 -7.48
C TRP A 63 -1.52 5.89 -6.72
N ILE A 64 -0.71 6.79 -7.29
CA ILE A 64 0.56 7.24 -6.75
C ILE A 64 0.46 8.68 -6.24
N PRO A 65 1.38 9.14 -5.36
CA PRO A 65 1.38 10.52 -4.87
C PRO A 65 1.41 11.54 -6.00
N GLN A 66 0.96 12.78 -5.70
CA GLN A 66 1.10 13.90 -6.61
C GLN A 66 2.57 14.05 -7.05
N SER A 67 2.81 14.02 -8.35
CA SER A 67 4.15 13.89 -8.92
C SER A 67 4.81 15.22 -9.28
N GLY A 68 4.06 16.33 -9.32
CA GLY A 68 4.59 17.65 -9.63
C GLY A 68 5.48 18.21 -8.51
N LYS A 69 6.47 18.99 -8.88
CA LYS A 69 7.39 19.64 -7.94
C LYS A 69 6.65 20.73 -7.14
N CYS A 70 6.72 20.63 -5.82
CA CYS A 70 6.27 21.69 -4.91
C CYS A 70 7.32 22.78 -4.72
N LEU A 71 6.94 23.84 -4.04
CA LEU A 71 7.89 24.91 -3.66
C LEU A 71 8.93 24.38 -2.66
N GLU A 72 8.48 23.57 -1.73
CA GLU A 72 9.31 22.79 -0.80
C GLU A 72 10.20 21.82 -1.60
N THR A 73 11.48 21.79 -1.29
CA THR A 73 12.46 21.01 -2.05
C THR A 73 12.66 19.59 -1.48
N TYR A 74 11.98 19.23 -0.40
CA TYR A 74 12.12 17.95 0.30
C TYR A 74 10.83 17.57 1.04
N GLN A 75 10.61 16.28 1.17
CA GLN A 75 9.59 15.63 2.02
C GLN A 75 8.22 16.32 2.05
N THR A 76 7.62 16.51 0.87
CA THR A 76 6.23 16.95 0.73
C THR A 76 5.41 15.89 0.00
N MET A 77 4.17 15.63 0.48
CA MET A 77 3.26 14.69 -0.17
C MET A 77 2.66 15.20 -1.49
N GLY A 78 2.90 16.47 -1.83
CA GLY A 78 2.48 17.05 -3.10
C GLY A 78 1.20 17.89 -3.03
N TYR A 79 0.54 17.98 -1.86
CA TYR A 79 -0.71 18.75 -1.70
C TYR A 79 -0.50 20.26 -1.59
N THR A 80 0.72 20.73 -1.87
CA THR A 80 1.12 22.14 -2.00
C THR A 80 1.61 22.43 -3.43
N PRO A 81 0.78 22.22 -4.47
CA PRO A 81 1.21 22.26 -5.86
C PRO A 81 1.83 23.62 -6.21
N TYR A 82 2.97 23.60 -6.93
CA TYR A 82 3.65 24.82 -7.36
C TYR A 82 4.06 24.78 -8.84
N TYR A 83 4.46 23.60 -9.35
CA TYR A 83 4.76 23.39 -10.76
C TYR A 83 3.86 22.30 -11.33
N TYR A 84 3.22 22.55 -12.47
CA TYR A 84 2.40 21.56 -13.16
C TYR A 84 3.21 20.74 -14.18
N PHE A 85 4.25 21.32 -14.77
CA PHE A 85 5.02 20.67 -15.84
C PHE A 85 6.43 20.25 -15.42
N ASN A 86 6.81 20.42 -14.16
CA ASN A 86 8.07 19.94 -13.59
C ASN A 86 7.78 18.80 -12.62
N GLN A 87 8.22 17.59 -12.97
CA GLN A 87 7.93 16.35 -12.22
C GLN A 87 9.11 15.87 -11.34
N ASN A 88 10.09 16.73 -11.05
CA ASN A 88 11.16 16.42 -10.11
C ASN A 88 10.68 16.73 -8.69
N SER A 89 10.13 15.74 -8.00
CA SER A 89 9.45 15.88 -6.71
C SER A 89 10.20 15.21 -5.56
N SER A 90 9.59 15.17 -4.39
CA SER A 90 10.10 14.44 -3.22
C SER A 90 10.21 12.92 -3.45
N PHE A 91 9.49 12.39 -4.44
CA PHE A 91 9.44 10.95 -4.73
C PHE A 91 10.45 10.51 -5.80
N GLY A 92 11.15 11.45 -6.42
CA GLY A 92 12.18 11.17 -7.43
C GLY A 92 12.16 12.13 -8.61
N THR A 93 12.99 11.83 -9.59
CA THR A 93 13.10 12.60 -10.84
C THR A 93 11.98 12.22 -11.82
N GLU A 94 11.71 13.10 -12.79
CA GLU A 94 10.78 12.81 -13.88
C GLU A 94 11.18 11.55 -14.67
N SER A 95 12.48 11.31 -14.86
CA SER A 95 12.97 10.08 -15.53
C SER A 95 12.55 8.83 -14.76
N GLU A 96 12.72 8.82 -13.44
CA GLU A 96 12.31 7.69 -12.59
C GLU A 96 10.80 7.50 -12.59
N LEU A 97 10.02 8.59 -12.63
CA LEU A 97 8.56 8.53 -12.77
C LEU A 97 8.14 7.88 -14.10
N ARG A 98 8.77 8.29 -15.22
CA ARG A 98 8.51 7.70 -16.54
C ARG A 98 8.87 6.22 -16.61
N ASP A 99 9.98 5.84 -15.97
CA ASP A 99 10.40 4.44 -15.86
C ASP A 99 9.40 3.61 -15.04
N LEU A 100 8.90 4.15 -13.93
CA LEU A 100 7.84 3.55 -13.12
C LEU A 100 6.57 3.31 -13.94
N ILE A 101 6.03 4.37 -14.58
CA ILE A 101 4.80 4.30 -15.38
C ILE A 101 4.96 3.29 -16.52
N SER A 102 6.11 3.29 -17.19
CA SER A 102 6.44 2.33 -18.26
C SER A 102 6.48 0.89 -17.74
N SER A 103 7.11 0.66 -16.58
CA SER A 103 7.20 -0.66 -15.95
C SER A 103 5.83 -1.18 -15.52
N PHE A 104 5.00 -0.33 -14.93
CA PHE A 104 3.62 -0.67 -14.57
C PHE A 104 2.80 -1.03 -15.80
N LYS A 105 2.85 -0.20 -16.85
CA LYS A 105 2.16 -0.45 -18.11
C LYS A 105 2.57 -1.78 -18.76
N ALA A 106 3.87 -2.09 -18.77
CA ALA A 106 4.37 -3.35 -19.30
C ALA A 106 3.89 -4.57 -18.48
N ALA A 107 3.57 -4.37 -17.20
CA ALA A 107 3.02 -5.39 -16.30
C ALA A 107 1.47 -5.43 -16.29
N GLY A 108 0.80 -4.64 -17.13
CA GLY A 108 -0.66 -4.56 -17.19
C GLY A 108 -1.29 -3.75 -16.06
N ILE A 109 -0.52 -2.85 -15.42
CA ILE A 109 -0.97 -1.96 -14.35
C ILE A 109 -1.09 -0.54 -14.91
N GLY A 110 -2.27 0.07 -14.77
CA GLY A 110 -2.48 1.49 -15.05
C GLY A 110 -2.05 2.36 -13.87
N THR A 111 -1.41 3.49 -14.14
CA THR A 111 -1.02 4.46 -13.11
C THR A 111 -2.06 5.57 -13.02
N VAL A 112 -2.53 5.88 -11.80
CA VAL A 112 -3.49 6.95 -11.53
C VAL A 112 -2.74 8.12 -10.89
N ALA A 113 -2.81 9.29 -11.54
CA ALA A 113 -2.21 10.52 -11.02
C ALA A 113 -3.08 11.13 -9.93
N ASP A 114 -2.45 11.68 -8.90
CA ASP A 114 -3.10 12.57 -7.94
C ASP A 114 -3.08 14.00 -8.51
N VAL A 115 -4.26 14.55 -8.80
CA VAL A 115 -4.45 15.84 -9.49
C VAL A 115 -4.96 16.87 -8.50
N VAL A 116 -4.05 17.72 -8.02
CA VAL A 116 -4.34 18.79 -7.06
C VAL A 116 -4.48 20.09 -7.82
N VAL A 117 -5.72 20.53 -8.04
CA VAL A 117 -6.06 21.71 -8.86
C VAL A 117 -7.07 22.65 -8.23
N ASN A 118 -7.58 22.32 -7.03
CA ASN A 118 -8.44 23.22 -6.29
C ASN A 118 -7.69 24.50 -5.92
N HIS A 119 -6.46 24.37 -5.44
CA HIS A 119 -5.63 25.43 -4.92
C HIS A 119 -4.20 25.33 -5.46
N HIS A 120 -3.45 26.43 -5.34
CA HIS A 120 -2.06 26.50 -5.77
C HIS A 120 -1.21 27.28 -4.78
N ASN A 121 0.01 26.80 -4.51
CA ASN A 121 0.98 27.50 -3.69
C ASN A 121 1.61 28.68 -4.45
N THR A 122 2.08 29.67 -3.72
CA THR A 122 2.66 30.92 -4.27
C THR A 122 3.93 31.32 -3.51
N THR A 123 4.79 32.07 -4.17
CA THR A 123 5.84 32.81 -3.48
C THR A 123 5.25 34.17 -3.03
N GLY A 124 5.22 34.37 -1.71
CA GLY A 124 4.42 35.45 -1.12
C GLY A 124 2.92 35.15 -1.30
N TRP A 125 2.11 36.20 -1.60
CA TRP A 125 0.67 36.06 -1.77
C TRP A 125 0.22 35.82 -3.21
N PHE A 126 0.97 36.38 -4.20
CA PHE A 126 0.44 36.56 -5.56
C PHE A 126 1.40 36.16 -6.68
N THR A 127 2.58 35.58 -6.36
CA THR A 127 3.56 35.24 -7.38
C THR A 127 3.48 33.75 -7.72
N PHE A 128 3.04 33.45 -8.93
CA PHE A 128 2.98 32.12 -9.49
C PHE A 128 4.16 31.89 -10.45
N PRO A 129 4.68 30.67 -10.58
CA PRO A 129 5.72 30.35 -11.54
C PRO A 129 5.17 30.40 -12.98
N ALA A 130 6.02 30.81 -13.91
CA ALA A 130 5.77 30.63 -15.34
C ALA A 130 6.44 29.34 -15.79
N GLU A 131 5.71 28.48 -16.48
CA GLU A 131 6.20 27.21 -17.01
C GLU A 131 5.95 27.13 -18.52
N THR A 132 6.82 26.48 -19.26
CA THR A 132 6.67 26.30 -20.70
C THR A 132 6.45 24.83 -21.04
N TYR A 133 5.35 24.53 -21.71
CA TYR A 133 5.03 23.20 -22.22
C TYR A 133 4.60 23.28 -23.69
N ASN A 134 5.20 22.42 -24.54
CA ASN A 134 4.97 22.43 -26.01
C ASN A 134 5.06 23.82 -26.68
N GLY A 135 6.03 24.64 -26.23
CA GLY A 135 6.26 25.98 -26.77
C GLY A 135 5.26 27.05 -26.33
N VAL A 136 4.34 26.71 -25.43
CA VAL A 136 3.38 27.66 -24.83
C VAL A 136 3.79 27.90 -23.37
N THR A 137 3.83 29.20 -23.00
CA THR A 137 4.06 29.57 -21.58
C THR A 137 2.73 29.67 -20.84
N TYR A 138 2.63 28.98 -19.74
CA TYR A 138 1.50 28.95 -18.82
C TYR A 138 1.88 29.62 -17.51
N GLN A 139 1.06 30.51 -17.03
CA GLN A 139 1.26 31.19 -15.76
C GLN A 139 -0.10 31.58 -15.17
N LEU A 140 -0.33 31.18 -13.92
CA LEU A 140 -1.44 31.71 -13.13
C LEU A 140 -1.17 33.16 -12.75
N LEU A 141 -2.21 33.96 -12.66
CA LEU A 141 -2.16 35.37 -12.34
C LEU A 141 -2.96 35.63 -11.04
N PRO A 142 -2.74 36.75 -10.34
CA PRO A 142 -3.58 37.08 -9.20
C PRO A 142 -5.08 37.16 -9.51
N THR A 143 -5.43 37.50 -10.76
CA THR A 143 -6.82 37.49 -11.26
C THR A 143 -7.41 36.10 -11.47
N ASP A 144 -6.64 35.04 -11.29
CA ASP A 144 -7.09 33.66 -11.31
C ASP A 144 -7.40 33.11 -9.91
N ILE A 145 -7.25 33.93 -8.87
CA ILE A 145 -7.59 33.61 -7.49
C ILE A 145 -9.06 34.02 -7.24
N THR A 146 -9.80 33.21 -6.50
CA THR A 146 -11.19 33.52 -6.14
C THR A 146 -11.27 34.77 -5.26
N ALA A 147 -12.37 35.55 -5.41
CA ALA A 147 -12.52 36.85 -4.73
C ALA A 147 -12.62 36.73 -3.21
N ASN A 148 -13.10 35.58 -2.70
CA ASN A 148 -13.30 35.29 -1.28
C ASN A 148 -12.24 34.35 -0.69
N ASP A 149 -11.16 34.06 -1.39
CA ASP A 149 -10.06 33.19 -0.96
C ASP A 149 -9.59 33.49 0.46
N ASP A 150 -9.33 32.44 1.26
CA ASP A 150 -8.93 32.50 2.66
C ASP A 150 -9.96 33.26 3.56
N GLY A 151 -11.26 33.14 3.27
CA GLY A 151 -12.31 33.87 3.96
C GLY A 151 -12.20 35.37 3.76
N GLY A 152 -11.67 35.83 2.61
CA GLY A 152 -11.47 37.23 2.25
C GLY A 152 -10.14 37.84 2.75
N LYS A 153 -9.26 37.09 3.39
CA LYS A 153 -7.94 37.60 3.81
C LYS A 153 -7.09 37.94 2.60
N THR A 154 -7.15 37.15 1.55
CA THR A 154 -6.42 37.42 0.30
C THR A 154 -6.87 38.71 -0.36
N ALA A 155 -8.16 39.04 -0.31
CA ALA A 155 -8.67 40.32 -0.81
C ALA A 155 -8.15 41.52 0.00
N LEU A 156 -8.03 41.39 1.32
CA LEU A 156 -7.43 42.43 2.15
C LEU A 156 -5.94 42.66 1.83
N GLU A 157 -5.21 41.56 1.60
CA GLU A 157 -3.80 41.63 1.23
C GLU A 157 -3.61 42.19 -0.18
N ALA A 158 -4.49 41.81 -1.13
CA ALA A 158 -4.50 42.35 -2.47
C ALA A 158 -4.71 43.86 -2.49
N ALA A 159 -5.67 44.38 -1.70
CA ALA A 159 -5.88 45.82 -1.55
C ALA A 159 -4.65 46.52 -0.94
N ARG A 160 -3.95 45.87 0.00
CA ARG A 160 -2.72 46.43 0.61
C ARG A 160 -1.56 46.54 -0.39
N GLN A 161 -1.49 45.60 -1.35
CA GLN A 161 -0.42 45.55 -2.35
C GLN A 161 -0.79 46.18 -3.71
N ASP A 162 -2.00 46.76 -3.83
CA ASP A 162 -2.57 47.27 -5.09
C ASP A 162 -2.59 46.21 -6.20
N VAL A 163 -3.02 44.98 -5.85
CA VAL A 163 -3.14 43.84 -6.76
C VAL A 163 -4.63 43.56 -7.03
N ALA A 164 -4.99 43.34 -8.29
CA ALA A 164 -6.34 42.94 -8.67
C ALA A 164 -6.49 41.41 -8.56
N LEU A 165 -7.54 40.92 -7.91
CA LEU A 165 -7.97 39.52 -7.85
C LEU A 165 -9.04 39.21 -8.92
N GLY A 166 -9.39 37.95 -9.05
CA GLY A 166 -10.58 37.47 -9.72
C GLY A 166 -11.86 38.09 -9.13
N THR A 167 -12.92 38.13 -9.94
CA THR A 167 -14.22 38.70 -9.51
C THR A 167 -15.22 37.63 -9.08
N ASN A 168 -14.95 36.37 -9.35
CA ASN A 168 -15.80 35.25 -8.96
C ASN A 168 -15.45 34.78 -7.54
N ASN A 169 -16.45 34.46 -6.76
CA ASN A 169 -16.28 33.70 -5.53
C ASN A 169 -16.00 32.25 -5.83
N ASP A 170 -15.42 31.57 -4.85
CA ASP A 170 -15.27 30.13 -4.84
C ASP A 170 -16.60 29.43 -5.14
N GLU A 171 -16.55 28.33 -5.86
CA GLU A 171 -17.71 27.55 -6.23
C GLU A 171 -18.06 26.47 -5.19
N GLY A 172 -17.21 26.28 -4.21
CA GLY A 172 -17.36 25.26 -3.19
C GLY A 172 -16.74 25.63 -1.85
N GLU A 173 -15.99 24.69 -1.27
CA GLU A 173 -15.29 24.91 0.01
C GLU A 173 -13.99 25.67 -0.19
N ASP A 174 -13.84 26.76 0.55
CA ASP A 174 -12.63 27.58 0.65
C ASP A 174 -11.52 26.81 1.39
N TRP A 175 -10.35 26.64 0.78
CA TRP A 175 -9.18 26.03 1.38
C TRP A 175 -8.24 27.09 1.97
N GLY A 176 -8.17 27.19 3.30
CA GLY A 176 -7.30 28.17 3.94
C GLY A 176 -5.80 27.85 3.82
N GLY A 177 -5.01 28.82 3.35
CA GLY A 177 -3.54 28.80 3.41
C GLY A 177 -2.80 28.77 2.07
N MET A 178 -3.43 28.38 0.97
CA MET A 178 -2.97 28.55 -0.40
C MET A 178 -3.98 29.34 -1.20
N ARG A 179 -3.74 29.55 -2.49
CA ARG A 179 -4.65 30.37 -3.31
C ARG A 179 -5.64 29.45 -4.02
N ASP A 180 -6.94 29.56 -3.67
CA ASP A 180 -8.01 28.86 -4.36
C ASP A 180 -8.19 29.40 -5.76
N LEU A 181 -8.24 28.52 -6.75
CA LEU A 181 -8.26 28.89 -8.16
C LEU A 181 -9.70 29.15 -8.63
N ASP A 182 -9.89 30.24 -9.33
CA ASP A 182 -11.13 30.56 -10.02
C ASP A 182 -11.31 29.70 -11.27
N HIS A 183 -11.97 28.54 -11.14
CA HIS A 183 -12.23 27.63 -12.27
C HIS A 183 -13.14 28.21 -13.37
N LYS A 184 -13.77 29.38 -13.15
CA LYS A 184 -14.45 30.14 -14.20
C LYS A 184 -13.49 30.95 -15.05
N SER A 185 -12.26 31.21 -14.56
CA SER A 185 -11.21 31.84 -15.34
C SER A 185 -10.84 30.96 -16.53
N GLN A 186 -10.83 31.57 -17.74
CA GLN A 186 -10.40 30.88 -18.95
C GLN A 186 -8.90 30.52 -18.87
N ASN A 187 -8.08 31.33 -18.18
CA ASN A 187 -6.67 31.07 -18.00
C ASN A 187 -6.47 29.81 -17.14
N VAL A 188 -7.14 29.70 -16.00
CA VAL A 188 -7.13 28.51 -15.14
C VAL A 188 -7.54 27.27 -15.92
N GLN A 189 -8.66 27.33 -16.64
CA GLN A 189 -9.14 26.18 -17.45
C GLN A 189 -8.13 25.78 -18.53
N ASN A 190 -7.49 26.73 -19.20
CA ASN A 190 -6.49 26.45 -20.24
C ASN A 190 -5.25 25.76 -19.64
N ILE A 191 -4.77 26.25 -18.50
CA ILE A 191 -3.62 25.68 -17.78
C ILE A 191 -3.93 24.26 -17.33
N ILE A 192 -5.06 24.04 -16.65
CA ILE A 192 -5.41 22.72 -16.15
C ILE A 192 -5.66 21.73 -17.30
N LYS A 193 -6.34 22.15 -18.38
CA LYS A 193 -6.53 21.30 -19.56
C LYS A 193 -5.18 20.92 -20.22
N ALA A 194 -4.20 21.82 -20.22
CA ALA A 194 -2.86 21.50 -20.69
C ALA A 194 -2.14 20.53 -19.75
N TYR A 195 -2.24 20.76 -18.44
CA TYR A 195 -1.67 19.89 -17.40
C TYR A 195 -2.20 18.46 -17.47
N VAL A 196 -3.52 18.26 -17.51
CA VAL A 196 -4.08 16.90 -17.56
C VAL A 196 -3.76 16.16 -18.87
N ARG A 197 -3.59 16.90 -20.00
CA ARG A 197 -3.06 16.30 -21.24
C ARG A 197 -1.59 15.91 -21.10
N TYR A 198 -0.77 16.75 -20.47
CA TYR A 198 0.62 16.42 -20.17
C TYR A 198 0.73 15.14 -19.33
N LEU A 199 -0.07 15.02 -18.27
CA LEU A 199 -0.08 13.81 -17.45
C LEU A 199 -0.42 12.57 -18.29
N LYS A 200 -1.47 12.63 -19.12
CA LYS A 200 -1.91 11.48 -19.91
C LYS A 200 -1.03 11.20 -21.12
N ASP A 201 -0.82 12.20 -21.97
CA ASP A 201 -0.25 12.00 -23.30
C ASP A 201 1.28 11.92 -23.26
N ASP A 202 1.93 12.68 -22.38
CA ASP A 202 3.38 12.75 -22.26
C ASP A 202 3.93 11.78 -21.21
N LEU A 203 3.36 11.77 -20.01
CA LEU A 203 3.83 10.91 -18.92
C LEU A 203 3.23 9.50 -18.99
N GLY A 204 2.05 9.35 -19.57
CA GLY A 204 1.42 8.06 -19.79
C GLY A 204 0.52 7.57 -18.66
N TYR A 205 0.01 8.46 -17.82
CA TYR A 205 -0.99 8.11 -16.81
C TYR A 205 -2.26 7.54 -17.44
N THR A 206 -2.87 6.59 -16.76
CA THR A 206 -4.09 5.88 -17.22
C THR A 206 -5.35 6.51 -16.64
N GLY A 207 -5.27 7.12 -15.47
CA GLY A 207 -6.41 7.69 -14.75
C GLY A 207 -6.00 8.85 -13.86
N PHE A 208 -7.01 9.53 -13.29
CA PHE A 208 -6.86 10.66 -12.38
C PHE A 208 -7.63 10.43 -11.08
N ARG A 209 -7.01 10.79 -9.96
CA ARG A 209 -7.69 11.07 -8.70
C ARG A 209 -7.65 12.57 -8.50
N TYR A 210 -8.79 13.21 -8.49
CA TYR A 210 -8.88 14.64 -8.20
C TYR A 210 -9.00 14.86 -6.71
N ASP A 211 -8.07 15.67 -6.19
CA ASP A 211 -8.02 16.11 -4.81
C ASP A 211 -9.09 17.16 -4.54
N MET A 212 -9.68 17.14 -3.34
CA MET A 212 -10.55 18.18 -2.81
C MET A 212 -11.59 18.74 -3.80
N VAL A 213 -12.31 17.87 -4.49
CA VAL A 213 -13.30 18.30 -5.51
C VAL A 213 -14.56 18.98 -4.93
N LYS A 214 -14.63 19.17 -3.62
CA LYS A 214 -15.64 20.02 -2.96
C LYS A 214 -15.38 21.51 -3.16
N GLY A 215 -14.16 21.91 -3.51
CA GLY A 215 -13.79 23.31 -3.66
C GLY A 215 -14.21 23.94 -4.99
N PHE A 216 -14.60 23.15 -6.01
CA PHE A 216 -14.99 23.69 -7.31
C PHE A 216 -16.11 22.89 -7.98
N ALA A 217 -16.78 23.49 -8.98
CA ALA A 217 -17.94 22.85 -9.57
C ALA A 217 -17.58 21.54 -10.32
N ALA A 218 -18.40 20.52 -10.14
CA ALA A 218 -18.25 19.19 -10.74
C ALA A 218 -18.10 19.19 -12.26
N SER A 219 -18.72 20.18 -12.95
CA SER A 219 -18.63 20.34 -14.40
C SER A 219 -17.20 20.57 -14.89
N HIS A 220 -16.34 21.20 -14.09
CA HIS A 220 -14.95 21.42 -14.47
C HIS A 220 -14.16 20.10 -14.51
N VAL A 221 -14.41 19.16 -13.57
CA VAL A 221 -13.84 17.81 -13.64
C VAL A 221 -14.24 17.11 -14.94
N ALA A 222 -15.50 17.20 -15.32
CA ALA A 222 -15.97 16.63 -16.59
C ALA A 222 -15.24 17.24 -17.82
N ASP A 223 -15.06 18.54 -17.82
CA ASP A 223 -14.34 19.26 -18.90
C ASP A 223 -12.85 18.90 -18.96
N TYR A 224 -12.20 18.73 -17.82
CA TYR A 224 -10.79 18.32 -17.73
C TYR A 224 -10.60 16.87 -18.19
N ASN A 225 -11.48 15.96 -17.74
CA ASN A 225 -11.49 14.57 -18.19
C ASN A 225 -11.70 14.45 -19.70
N LYS A 226 -12.65 15.22 -20.25
CA LYS A 226 -12.89 15.28 -21.69
C LYS A 226 -11.69 15.83 -22.45
N ALA A 227 -11.04 16.87 -21.93
CA ALA A 227 -9.86 17.46 -22.55
C ALA A 227 -8.67 16.48 -22.61
N ALA A 228 -8.51 15.61 -21.60
CA ALA A 228 -7.50 14.56 -21.57
C ALA A 228 -7.95 13.29 -22.30
N GLY A 229 -9.27 13.05 -22.48
CA GLY A 229 -9.80 11.78 -22.99
C GLY A 229 -9.50 10.61 -22.03
N ILE A 230 -9.66 10.83 -20.72
CA ILE A 230 -9.39 9.84 -19.68
C ILE A 230 -10.62 8.99 -19.38
N GLU A 231 -10.42 7.68 -19.13
CA GLU A 231 -11.51 6.75 -18.82
C GLU A 231 -11.66 6.46 -17.33
N PHE A 232 -10.57 6.58 -16.57
CA PHE A 232 -10.55 6.36 -15.12
C PHE A 232 -10.40 7.69 -14.41
N SER A 233 -11.46 8.15 -13.76
CA SER A 233 -11.47 9.38 -12.96
C SER A 233 -12.20 9.14 -11.65
N VAL A 234 -11.61 9.48 -10.54
CA VAL A 234 -12.21 9.42 -9.21
C VAL A 234 -11.99 10.74 -8.46
N GLY A 235 -13.06 11.30 -7.91
CA GLY A 235 -13.00 12.53 -7.10
C GLY A 235 -13.04 12.22 -5.61
N GLU A 236 -12.26 13.00 -4.86
CA GLU A 236 -12.37 13.05 -3.41
C GLU A 236 -13.45 14.03 -3.00
N TYR A 237 -14.67 13.54 -2.88
CA TYR A 237 -15.80 14.32 -2.35
C TYR A 237 -16.17 13.80 -0.97
N TRP A 238 -15.52 14.30 0.06
CA TRP A 238 -15.66 13.83 1.44
C TRP A 238 -16.92 14.39 2.10
N ASP A 239 -18.06 13.70 1.91
CA ASP A 239 -19.36 14.20 2.36
C ASP A 239 -20.37 13.05 2.60
N SER A 240 -21.63 13.43 2.84
CA SER A 240 -22.76 12.53 2.90
C SER A 240 -22.99 11.79 1.56
N ASN A 241 -23.59 10.61 1.63
CA ASN A 241 -23.90 9.83 0.41
C ASN A 241 -24.71 10.63 -0.61
N ALA A 242 -25.69 11.42 -0.16
CA ALA A 242 -26.53 12.23 -1.05
C ALA A 242 -25.72 13.30 -1.80
N ASN A 243 -24.78 13.95 -1.13
CA ASN A 243 -23.92 14.96 -1.75
C ASN A 243 -22.92 14.33 -2.72
N ILE A 244 -22.34 13.18 -2.40
CA ILE A 244 -21.45 12.42 -3.32
C ILE A 244 -22.24 12.00 -4.57
N GLN A 245 -23.45 11.48 -4.40
CA GLN A 245 -24.33 11.12 -5.54
C GLN A 245 -24.62 12.33 -6.44
N SER A 246 -25.00 13.45 -5.82
CA SER A 246 -25.26 14.70 -6.54
C SER A 246 -24.03 15.18 -7.30
N TRP A 247 -22.83 15.07 -6.70
CA TRP A 247 -21.58 15.44 -7.37
C TRP A 247 -21.31 14.56 -8.59
N ILE A 248 -21.46 13.22 -8.49
CA ILE A 248 -21.30 12.30 -9.63
C ILE A 248 -22.28 12.69 -10.77
N GLU A 249 -23.54 12.92 -10.46
CA GLU A 249 -24.55 13.34 -11.46
C GLU A 249 -24.17 14.69 -12.09
N ASN A 250 -23.66 15.65 -11.30
CA ASN A 250 -23.25 16.97 -11.79
C ASN A 250 -21.97 16.92 -12.65
N THR A 251 -21.14 15.86 -12.54
CA THR A 251 -20.07 15.60 -13.53
C THR A 251 -20.64 15.05 -14.85
N GLY A 252 -21.95 14.81 -14.95
CA GLY A 252 -22.53 14.03 -16.05
C GLY A 252 -22.04 12.59 -16.08
N LYS A 253 -21.69 12.02 -14.93
CA LYS A 253 -21.09 10.68 -14.78
C LYS A 253 -19.72 10.54 -15.46
N ASN A 254 -18.99 11.65 -15.64
CA ASN A 254 -17.63 11.66 -16.18
C ASN A 254 -16.54 11.43 -15.10
N SER A 255 -16.94 11.21 -13.85
CA SER A 255 -16.05 10.80 -12.77
C SER A 255 -16.78 9.88 -11.79
N ALA A 256 -16.08 8.89 -11.27
CA ALA A 256 -16.42 8.15 -10.06
C ALA A 256 -16.09 9.00 -8.83
N ALA A 257 -16.48 8.53 -7.65
CA ALA A 257 -16.10 9.11 -6.37
C ALA A 257 -15.67 8.03 -5.37
N PHE A 258 -14.83 8.40 -4.41
CA PHE A 258 -14.56 7.57 -3.25
C PHE A 258 -15.83 7.43 -2.40
N ASP A 259 -16.16 6.18 -2.04
CA ASP A 259 -17.33 5.86 -1.22
C ASP A 259 -17.02 6.00 0.27
N PHE A 260 -17.00 7.24 0.77
CA PHE A 260 -16.71 7.54 2.17
C PHE A 260 -17.72 6.91 3.13
N GLN A 261 -18.98 6.76 2.72
CA GLN A 261 -19.99 6.16 3.58
C GLN A 261 -19.83 4.64 3.68
N PHE A 262 -19.35 3.97 2.63
CA PHE A 262 -18.91 2.57 2.70
C PHE A 262 -17.78 2.42 3.72
N ARG A 263 -16.75 3.28 3.63
CA ARG A 263 -15.62 3.29 4.57
C ARG A 263 -16.08 3.44 6.01
N TYR A 264 -16.99 4.39 6.31
CA TYR A 264 -17.51 4.57 7.67
C TYR A 264 -18.24 3.34 8.18
N ASN A 265 -19.12 2.73 7.37
CA ASN A 265 -19.84 1.53 7.75
C ASN A 265 -18.87 0.38 8.11
N VAL A 266 -17.80 0.19 7.34
CA VAL A 266 -16.80 -0.87 7.57
C VAL A 266 -15.95 -0.56 8.80
N ARG A 267 -15.44 0.68 8.93
CA ARG A 267 -14.66 1.12 10.09
C ARG A 267 -15.44 0.93 11.39
N ASP A 268 -16.71 1.34 11.42
CA ASP A 268 -17.54 1.27 12.62
C ASP A 268 -17.88 -0.19 12.97
N ALA A 269 -18.16 -1.03 11.95
CA ALA A 269 -18.37 -2.46 12.15
C ALA A 269 -17.12 -3.12 12.75
N ALA A 270 -15.96 -2.91 12.17
CA ALA A 270 -14.69 -3.46 12.62
C ALA A 270 -14.32 -2.96 14.02
N ASN A 271 -14.24 -1.64 14.22
CA ASN A 271 -13.81 -1.04 15.47
C ASN A 271 -14.80 -1.31 16.62
N GLY A 272 -16.12 -1.31 16.34
CA GLY A 272 -17.18 -1.59 17.30
C GLY A 272 -17.43 -3.07 17.54
N GLY A 273 -17.04 -3.94 16.62
CA GLY A 273 -17.39 -5.36 16.63
C GLY A 273 -18.89 -5.61 16.43
N ASN A 274 -19.58 -4.67 15.78
CA ASN A 274 -21.00 -4.77 15.45
C ASN A 274 -21.18 -4.88 13.93
N TRP A 275 -21.20 -6.11 13.46
CA TRP A 275 -21.21 -6.41 12.02
C TRP A 275 -22.56 -6.15 11.34
N THR A 276 -23.64 -5.85 12.10
CA THR A 276 -24.92 -5.40 11.50
C THR A 276 -24.76 -4.07 10.74
N LEU A 277 -23.74 -3.28 11.06
CA LEU A 277 -23.50 -1.98 10.38
C LEU A 277 -23.17 -2.14 8.90
N LEU A 278 -22.65 -3.29 8.46
CA LEU A 278 -22.45 -3.63 7.05
C LEU A 278 -23.78 -3.79 6.27
N ASN A 279 -24.91 -3.86 6.97
CA ASN A 279 -26.21 -3.88 6.35
C ASN A 279 -26.71 -2.49 5.90
N SER A 280 -25.98 -1.42 6.21
CA SER A 280 -26.31 -0.05 5.80
C SER A 280 -26.49 0.04 4.29
N THR A 281 -27.51 0.79 3.86
CA THR A 281 -27.79 1.10 2.45
C THR A 281 -27.34 2.51 2.08
N ASN A 282 -26.83 3.27 3.04
CA ASN A 282 -26.40 4.65 2.85
C ASN A 282 -24.94 4.72 2.37
N ASN A 283 -24.68 4.20 1.18
CA ASN A 283 -23.38 4.30 0.49
C ASN A 283 -23.59 4.09 -1.02
N LEU A 284 -22.61 4.49 -1.84
CA LEU A 284 -22.69 4.40 -3.31
C LEU A 284 -22.77 2.95 -3.80
N MET A 285 -21.96 2.06 -3.21
CA MET A 285 -21.87 0.65 -3.59
C MET A 285 -23.22 -0.05 -3.49
N HIS A 286 -24.07 0.36 -2.56
CA HIS A 286 -25.37 -0.24 -2.35
C HIS A 286 -26.37 0.16 -3.46
N ASP A 287 -26.26 1.35 -4.04
CA ASP A 287 -27.12 1.84 -5.11
C ASP A 287 -26.73 1.19 -6.44
N ALA A 288 -27.63 0.36 -6.99
CA ALA A 288 -27.38 -0.35 -8.25
C ALA A 288 -27.17 0.58 -9.46
N THR A 289 -27.65 1.84 -9.42
CA THR A 289 -27.52 2.82 -10.49
C THR A 289 -26.23 3.62 -10.44
N LEU A 290 -25.58 3.68 -9.26
CA LEU A 290 -24.36 4.44 -9.02
C LEU A 290 -23.16 3.55 -8.65
N ARG A 291 -23.40 2.27 -8.38
CA ARG A 291 -22.38 1.28 -7.99
C ARG A 291 -21.20 1.23 -8.96
N GLN A 292 -21.42 1.44 -10.25
CA GLN A 292 -20.37 1.56 -11.26
C GLN A 292 -19.33 2.61 -10.89
N TYR A 293 -19.79 3.73 -10.29
CA TYR A 293 -18.97 4.89 -9.95
C TYR A 293 -18.50 4.89 -8.48
N ALA A 294 -18.71 3.79 -7.75
CA ALA A 294 -18.25 3.65 -6.38
C ALA A 294 -16.81 3.12 -6.37
N VAL A 295 -15.83 3.96 -6.04
CA VAL A 295 -14.50 3.51 -5.65
C VAL A 295 -14.51 3.28 -4.14
N THR A 296 -14.64 2.01 -3.75
CA THR A 296 -14.77 1.61 -2.35
C THR A 296 -13.40 1.50 -1.68
N PHE A 297 -13.30 1.88 -0.42
CA PHE A 297 -12.07 1.78 0.37
C PHE A 297 -12.39 1.63 1.85
N VAL A 298 -11.44 1.24 2.66
CA VAL A 298 -11.62 1.07 4.11
C VAL A 298 -10.71 1.99 4.92
N GLU A 299 -9.55 2.32 4.37
CA GLU A 299 -8.59 3.27 4.94
C GLU A 299 -7.80 3.94 3.83
N ASN A 300 -7.30 5.16 4.07
CA ASN A 300 -6.44 5.93 3.18
C ASN A 300 -5.43 6.76 3.98
N HIS A 301 -4.60 7.55 3.29
CA HIS A 301 -3.57 8.39 3.87
C HIS A 301 -4.10 9.51 4.81
N ASP A 302 -5.39 9.87 4.73
CA ASP A 302 -6.01 10.87 5.60
C ASP A 302 -6.76 10.28 6.79
N THR A 303 -7.03 8.98 6.77
CA THR A 303 -7.78 8.30 7.82
C THR A 303 -6.94 7.33 8.64
N GLU A 304 -5.73 7.03 8.21
CA GLU A 304 -4.79 6.13 8.89
C GLU A 304 -4.32 6.65 10.25
N TYR A 305 -3.88 5.75 11.10
CA TYR A 305 -3.20 6.16 12.33
C TYR A 305 -1.82 6.75 12.01
N ARG A 306 -1.62 8.05 12.27
CA ARG A 306 -0.34 8.74 12.08
C ARG A 306 0.48 8.79 13.37
N SER A 307 -0.10 9.26 14.47
CA SER A 307 0.55 9.36 15.78
C SER A 307 -0.48 9.52 16.91
N ALA A 308 -0.04 9.45 18.15
CA ALA A 308 -0.90 9.69 19.32
C ALA A 308 -1.44 11.15 19.36
N SER A 309 -0.69 12.12 18.84
CA SER A 309 -1.12 13.52 18.73
C SER A 309 -1.93 13.82 17.48
N SER A 310 -1.89 12.95 16.48
CA SER A 310 -2.63 13.05 15.21
C SER A 310 -3.19 11.68 14.81
N PRO A 311 -4.15 11.12 15.57
CA PRO A 311 -4.59 9.73 15.40
C PRO A 311 -5.46 9.51 14.17
N GLN A 312 -5.94 10.55 13.52
CA GLN A 312 -6.94 10.52 12.48
C GLN A 312 -8.15 9.64 12.86
N ASP A 313 -8.69 8.86 11.91
CA ASP A 313 -9.87 8.02 12.10
C ASP A 313 -9.66 6.58 11.60
N PRO A 314 -8.65 5.84 12.11
CA PRO A 314 -8.21 4.58 11.55
C PRO A 314 -9.11 3.39 11.86
N ILE A 315 -8.90 2.32 11.09
CA ILE A 315 -9.28 0.97 11.51
C ILE A 315 -8.31 0.51 12.60
N LYS A 316 -8.85 0.21 13.79
CA LYS A 316 -8.06 -0.14 14.99
C LYS A 316 -7.93 -1.64 15.23
N LYS A 317 -8.81 -2.44 14.62
CA LYS A 317 -8.85 -3.91 14.72
C LYS A 317 -9.61 -4.49 13.54
N ASP A 318 -9.50 -5.80 13.35
CA ASP A 318 -10.21 -6.54 12.30
C ASP A 318 -9.90 -6.06 10.88
N THR A 319 -8.68 -5.53 10.65
CA THR A 319 -8.23 -5.01 9.35
C THR A 319 -8.39 -6.03 8.22
N LEU A 320 -8.11 -7.32 8.48
CA LEU A 320 -8.32 -8.39 7.50
C LEU A 320 -9.80 -8.58 7.16
N ALA A 321 -10.69 -8.56 8.15
CA ALA A 321 -12.13 -8.68 7.91
C ALA A 321 -12.70 -7.47 7.16
N ALA A 322 -12.16 -6.27 7.43
CA ALA A 322 -12.50 -5.06 6.68
C ALA A 322 -12.10 -5.18 5.20
N ASN A 323 -10.87 -5.63 4.92
CA ASN A 323 -10.42 -5.87 3.55
C ASN A 323 -11.16 -7.04 2.88
N ALA A 324 -11.55 -8.07 3.64
CA ALA A 324 -12.38 -9.15 3.14
C ALA A 324 -13.78 -8.64 2.70
N TYR A 325 -14.38 -7.72 3.44
CA TYR A 325 -15.62 -7.08 2.98
C TYR A 325 -15.40 -6.21 1.75
N LEU A 326 -14.36 -5.37 1.75
CA LEU A 326 -13.98 -4.52 0.61
C LEU A 326 -13.84 -5.34 -0.68
N LEU A 327 -13.09 -6.43 -0.62
CA LEU A 327 -12.74 -7.25 -1.78
C LEU A 327 -13.86 -8.22 -2.21
N ALA A 328 -14.79 -8.55 -1.32
CA ALA A 328 -15.96 -9.35 -1.66
C ALA A 328 -17.04 -8.54 -2.38
N MET A 329 -17.24 -7.27 -2.00
CA MET A 329 -18.39 -6.47 -2.46
C MET A 329 -18.17 -5.88 -3.85
N PRO A 330 -19.26 -5.51 -4.58
CA PRO A 330 -19.18 -4.74 -5.82
C PRO A 330 -18.63 -3.33 -5.57
N GLY A 331 -18.56 -2.51 -6.61
CA GLY A 331 -17.74 -1.31 -6.67
C GLY A 331 -16.30 -1.64 -7.05
N THR A 332 -15.47 -0.64 -7.27
CA THR A 332 -14.04 -0.84 -7.52
C THR A 332 -13.28 -0.72 -6.20
N PRO A 333 -12.74 -1.81 -5.64
CA PRO A 333 -12.03 -1.73 -4.38
C PRO A 333 -10.67 -1.04 -4.55
N CYS A 334 -10.37 -0.08 -3.65
CA CYS A 334 -9.08 0.56 -3.49
C CYS A 334 -8.45 0.07 -2.18
N VAL A 335 -7.40 -0.72 -2.28
CA VAL A 335 -6.64 -1.24 -1.14
C VAL A 335 -5.62 -0.20 -0.71
N PHE A 336 -5.44 -0.05 0.60
CA PHE A 336 -4.46 0.87 1.17
C PHE A 336 -3.07 0.22 1.27
N LEU A 337 -2.00 0.96 0.95
CA LEU A 337 -0.64 0.40 0.89
C LEU A 337 -0.19 -0.24 2.21
N LYS A 338 -0.44 0.37 3.36
CA LYS A 338 -0.07 -0.23 4.66
C LYS A 338 -0.77 -1.58 4.88
N HIS A 339 -2.04 -1.71 4.50
CA HIS A 339 -2.74 -2.99 4.60
C HIS A 339 -2.12 -4.03 3.66
N TRP A 340 -1.74 -3.62 2.43
CA TRP A 340 -1.03 -4.51 1.51
C TRP A 340 0.34 -4.94 2.04
N MET A 341 1.10 -4.02 2.63
CA MET A 341 2.42 -4.34 3.20
C MET A 341 2.33 -5.31 4.37
N ASP A 342 1.33 -5.14 5.23
CA ASP A 342 1.14 -5.96 6.43
C ASP A 342 0.51 -7.33 6.13
N TYR A 343 -0.39 -7.41 5.14
CA TYR A 343 -1.26 -8.57 4.87
C TYR A 343 -1.24 -8.98 3.39
N LYS A 344 -0.09 -8.90 2.73
CA LYS A 344 0.06 -9.15 1.29
C LYS A 344 -0.51 -10.51 0.86
N ASP A 345 -0.23 -11.56 1.60
CA ASP A 345 -0.64 -12.91 1.27
C ASP A 345 -2.16 -13.08 1.36
N GLU A 346 -2.77 -12.56 2.40
CA GLU A 346 -4.21 -12.66 2.65
C GLU A 346 -4.98 -11.78 1.65
N ILE A 347 -4.57 -10.52 1.47
CA ILE A 347 -5.20 -9.60 0.53
C ILE A 347 -5.06 -10.10 -0.91
N GLY A 348 -3.88 -10.59 -1.29
CA GLY A 348 -3.66 -11.19 -2.61
C GLY A 348 -4.54 -12.42 -2.86
N ALA A 349 -4.73 -13.27 -1.84
CA ALA A 349 -5.64 -14.41 -1.92
C ALA A 349 -7.12 -13.99 -2.03
N MET A 350 -7.55 -12.93 -1.32
CA MET A 350 -8.89 -12.35 -1.43
C MET A 350 -9.13 -11.79 -2.84
N ILE A 351 -8.14 -11.08 -3.42
CA ILE A 351 -8.20 -10.58 -4.81
C ILE A 351 -8.33 -11.75 -5.79
N ALA A 352 -7.57 -12.83 -5.59
CA ALA A 352 -7.66 -14.03 -6.41
C ALA A 352 -9.05 -14.70 -6.33
N ALA A 353 -9.65 -14.75 -5.15
CA ALA A 353 -11.01 -15.27 -4.95
C ALA A 353 -12.06 -14.38 -5.61
N ARG A 354 -11.93 -13.03 -5.50
CA ARG A 354 -12.78 -12.06 -6.22
C ARG A 354 -12.75 -12.31 -7.73
N LYS A 355 -11.55 -12.46 -8.31
CA LYS A 355 -11.37 -12.75 -9.74
C LYS A 355 -11.98 -14.10 -10.14
N ALA A 356 -11.73 -15.15 -9.34
CA ALA A 356 -12.30 -16.48 -9.58
C ALA A 356 -13.84 -16.47 -9.57
N ALA A 357 -14.44 -15.65 -8.70
CA ALA A 357 -15.89 -15.48 -8.61
C ALA A 357 -16.47 -14.56 -9.71
N GLY A 358 -15.64 -13.94 -10.55
CA GLY A 358 -16.07 -13.02 -11.62
C GLY A 358 -16.75 -11.77 -11.10
N ILE A 359 -16.31 -11.22 -9.96
CA ILE A 359 -16.92 -10.05 -9.34
C ILE A 359 -16.41 -8.79 -10.04
N THR A 360 -17.36 -7.95 -10.48
CA THR A 360 -17.14 -6.63 -11.09
C THR A 360 -17.66 -5.52 -10.19
N ASN A 361 -17.42 -4.27 -10.58
CA ASN A 361 -18.03 -3.12 -9.90
C ASN A 361 -19.55 -3.07 -9.96
N MET A 362 -20.19 -3.82 -10.90
CA MET A 362 -21.63 -3.87 -11.06
C MET A 362 -22.28 -5.16 -10.56
N SER A 363 -21.51 -6.10 -9.98
CA SER A 363 -22.03 -7.39 -9.51
C SER A 363 -23.17 -7.24 -8.51
N ASN A 364 -24.14 -8.15 -8.58
CA ASN A 364 -25.20 -8.25 -7.60
C ASN A 364 -24.75 -9.05 -6.36
N TYR A 365 -25.41 -8.84 -5.24
CA TYR A 365 -25.17 -9.58 -4.02
C TYR A 365 -26.47 -9.85 -3.25
N VAL A 366 -26.43 -10.91 -2.43
CA VAL A 366 -27.55 -11.35 -1.60
C VAL A 366 -27.06 -11.56 -0.17
N LYS A 367 -27.63 -10.82 0.77
CA LYS A 367 -27.35 -10.95 2.19
C LYS A 367 -27.85 -12.31 2.71
N LYS A 368 -27.07 -13.02 3.50
CA LYS A 368 -27.38 -14.38 3.96
C LYS A 368 -27.61 -14.47 5.46
N GLN A 369 -26.64 -14.11 6.27
CA GLN A 369 -26.70 -14.16 7.72
C GLN A 369 -26.20 -12.83 8.29
N ILE A 370 -26.99 -12.19 9.14
CA ILE A 370 -26.66 -10.88 9.70
C ILE A 370 -27.04 -10.86 11.16
N ASN A 371 -26.06 -10.62 12.00
CA ASN A 371 -26.26 -10.28 13.41
C ASN A 371 -25.07 -9.46 13.93
N GLN A 372 -25.08 -9.12 15.20
CA GLN A 372 -24.03 -8.31 15.80
C GLN A 372 -22.64 -8.97 15.70
N ASN A 373 -22.54 -10.29 15.73
CA ASN A 373 -21.26 -11.00 15.76
C ASN A 373 -20.66 -11.22 14.38
N TYR A 374 -21.48 -11.36 13.34
CA TYR A 374 -21.01 -11.64 11.98
C TYR A 374 -21.99 -11.15 10.90
N TYR A 375 -21.44 -10.96 9.71
CA TYR A 375 -22.15 -10.63 8.48
C TYR A 375 -21.71 -11.59 7.37
N ALA A 376 -22.67 -12.19 6.67
CA ALA A 376 -22.39 -13.07 5.55
C ALA A 376 -23.22 -12.71 4.31
N VAL A 377 -22.60 -12.79 3.13
CA VAL A 377 -23.14 -12.35 1.86
C VAL A 377 -22.72 -13.29 0.74
N VAL A 378 -23.59 -13.49 -0.26
CA VAL A 378 -23.23 -14.12 -1.53
C VAL A 378 -23.14 -13.03 -2.60
N VAL A 379 -21.99 -12.95 -3.27
CA VAL A 379 -21.74 -11.96 -4.33
C VAL A 379 -21.57 -12.68 -5.67
N ASN A 380 -22.19 -12.14 -6.70
CA ASN A 380 -22.21 -12.68 -8.07
C ASN A 380 -22.66 -14.17 -8.14
N GLY A 381 -23.35 -14.67 -7.12
CA GLY A 381 -23.70 -16.09 -7.00
C GLY A 381 -22.52 -17.04 -6.75
N ASN A 382 -21.29 -16.55 -6.78
CA ASN A 382 -20.07 -17.34 -6.87
C ASN A 382 -19.14 -17.23 -5.65
N LEU A 383 -19.26 -16.15 -4.85
CA LEU A 383 -18.49 -15.95 -3.61
C LEU A 383 -19.42 -15.84 -2.43
N TYR A 384 -19.34 -16.75 -1.47
CA TYR A 384 -19.90 -16.59 -0.14
C TYR A 384 -18.82 -16.03 0.78
N ALA A 385 -18.98 -14.80 1.22
CA ALA A 385 -18.05 -14.10 2.09
C ALA A 385 -18.66 -13.87 3.47
N ALA A 386 -17.88 -14.14 4.50
CA ALA A 386 -18.28 -13.96 5.90
C ALA A 386 -17.24 -13.13 6.65
N MET A 387 -17.68 -12.17 7.45
CA MET A 387 -16.88 -11.26 8.25
C MET A 387 -17.37 -11.27 9.71
N GLY A 388 -16.47 -11.05 10.65
CA GLY A 388 -16.72 -11.11 12.09
C GLY A 388 -16.41 -12.49 12.68
N LYS A 389 -17.08 -12.85 13.77
CA LYS A 389 -16.89 -14.14 14.44
C LYS A 389 -17.44 -15.29 13.60
N THR A 390 -16.70 -15.67 12.56
CA THR A 390 -17.11 -16.68 11.57
C THR A 390 -17.27 -18.09 12.18
N ASP A 391 -16.65 -18.36 13.30
CA ASP A 391 -16.81 -19.58 14.11
C ASP A 391 -18.21 -19.73 14.71
N MET A 392 -18.95 -18.63 14.90
CA MET A 392 -20.33 -18.62 15.39
C MET A 392 -21.36 -18.75 14.25
N MET A 393 -20.93 -18.70 13.01
CA MET A 393 -21.78 -18.71 11.83
C MET A 393 -22.12 -20.15 11.42
N THR A 394 -23.33 -20.37 10.92
CA THR A 394 -23.63 -21.59 10.20
C THR A 394 -22.94 -21.53 8.83
N ALA A 395 -21.99 -22.43 8.59
CA ALA A 395 -21.30 -22.53 7.30
C ALA A 395 -22.31 -22.70 6.15
N PRO A 396 -22.03 -22.19 4.94
CA PRO A 396 -22.88 -22.50 3.80
C PRO A 396 -22.92 -24.03 3.59
N GLY A 397 -24.08 -24.53 3.18
CA GLY A 397 -24.28 -25.98 2.95
C GLY A 397 -23.49 -26.51 1.74
N ASN A 398 -23.95 -27.65 1.20
CA ASN A 398 -23.39 -28.24 -0.02
C ASN A 398 -23.34 -27.23 -1.18
N GLY A 399 -22.44 -27.42 -2.11
CA GLY A 399 -22.24 -26.54 -3.27
C GLY A 399 -21.23 -25.42 -3.04
N TRP A 400 -20.54 -25.38 -1.90
CA TRP A 400 -19.55 -24.38 -1.55
C TRP A 400 -18.25 -25.01 -1.02
N THR A 401 -17.13 -24.58 -1.55
CA THR A 401 -15.79 -24.97 -1.06
C THR A 401 -15.16 -23.80 -0.31
N LYS A 402 -14.81 -23.99 0.98
CA LYS A 402 -14.04 -23.00 1.74
C LYS A 402 -12.62 -22.94 1.19
N VAL A 403 -12.23 -21.78 0.69
CA VAL A 403 -10.91 -21.56 0.06
C VAL A 403 -10.01 -20.64 0.86
N LEU A 404 -10.57 -19.73 1.65
CA LEU A 404 -9.84 -18.84 2.55
C LEU A 404 -10.49 -18.84 3.93
N ASP A 405 -9.63 -18.77 4.95
CA ASP A 405 -10.02 -18.76 6.35
C ASP A 405 -8.97 -18.01 7.16
N GLY A 406 -9.39 -17.00 7.91
CA GLY A 406 -8.49 -16.18 8.70
C GLY A 406 -9.18 -15.52 9.89
N TYR A 407 -8.46 -14.63 10.58
CA TYR A 407 -9.02 -13.95 11.72
C TYR A 407 -10.21 -13.08 11.32
N HIS A 408 -11.40 -13.47 11.76
CA HIS A 408 -12.68 -12.82 11.54
C HIS A 408 -13.11 -12.70 10.07
N TYR A 409 -12.65 -13.60 9.20
CA TYR A 409 -13.20 -13.72 7.84
C TYR A 409 -13.12 -15.15 7.30
N ALA A 410 -14.00 -15.49 6.36
CA ALA A 410 -13.94 -16.72 5.59
C ALA A 410 -14.56 -16.52 4.19
N TYR A 411 -13.92 -17.11 3.17
CA TYR A 411 -14.42 -17.12 1.80
C TYR A 411 -14.68 -18.54 1.31
N TYR A 412 -15.82 -18.71 0.65
CA TYR A 412 -16.21 -19.94 -0.01
C TYR A 412 -16.52 -19.64 -1.47
N LEU A 413 -15.98 -20.43 -2.38
CA LEU A 413 -16.32 -20.37 -3.81
C LEU A 413 -17.41 -21.38 -4.14
N ALA A 414 -18.33 -21.01 -5.04
CA ALA A 414 -19.38 -21.90 -5.51
C ALA A 414 -18.76 -23.07 -6.31
N ASN A 415 -19.16 -24.29 -6.01
CA ASN A 415 -18.66 -25.50 -6.66
C ASN A 415 -19.00 -25.55 -8.17
N THR A 416 -20.04 -24.84 -8.58
CA THR A 416 -20.42 -24.64 -10.00
C THR A 416 -19.37 -23.93 -10.84
N LEU A 417 -18.38 -23.27 -10.21
CA LEU A 417 -17.24 -22.64 -10.92
C LEU A 417 -16.32 -23.69 -11.56
N GLU A 418 -16.29 -24.91 -11.02
CA GLU A 418 -15.46 -26.00 -11.54
C GLU A 418 -14.00 -25.56 -11.77
N THR A 419 -13.38 -24.92 -10.79
CA THR A 419 -12.04 -24.30 -10.89
C THR A 419 -11.12 -24.78 -9.77
N ALA A 420 -9.82 -24.88 -10.05
CA ALA A 420 -8.84 -24.99 -8.98
C ALA A 420 -8.67 -23.64 -8.26
N PHE A 421 -8.15 -23.66 -7.03
CA PHE A 421 -7.78 -22.47 -6.29
C PHE A 421 -6.49 -22.71 -5.50
N ALA A 422 -5.66 -21.66 -5.39
CA ALA A 422 -4.45 -21.63 -4.57
C ALA A 422 -4.53 -20.43 -3.61
N ASP A 423 -4.30 -20.67 -2.32
CA ASP A 423 -4.46 -19.67 -1.25
C ASP A 423 -3.34 -18.61 -1.18
N LYS A 424 -2.38 -18.68 -2.10
CA LYS A 424 -1.36 -17.65 -2.28
C LYS A 424 -1.43 -17.09 -3.70
N ALA A 425 -1.52 -15.78 -3.81
CA ALA A 425 -1.47 -15.08 -5.10
C ALA A 425 -0.05 -15.08 -5.67
N SER A 426 0.09 -14.77 -6.96
CA SER A 426 1.38 -14.50 -7.61
C SER A 426 2.15 -13.39 -6.88
N GLY A 427 3.48 -13.42 -6.96
CA GLY A 427 4.32 -12.36 -6.41
C GLY A 427 5.66 -12.84 -5.85
N ILE A 428 6.35 -11.92 -5.17
CA ILE A 428 7.67 -12.15 -4.59
C ILE A 428 7.52 -12.69 -3.16
N ARG A 429 8.33 -13.69 -2.80
CA ARG A 429 8.40 -14.28 -1.46
C ARG A 429 9.84 -14.31 -0.95
N ASN A 430 10.00 -14.12 0.36
CA ASN A 430 11.30 -14.21 1.02
C ASN A 430 11.52 -15.65 1.51
N GLY A 431 12.16 -16.47 0.67
CA GLY A 431 12.42 -17.88 0.97
C GLY A 431 11.25 -18.81 0.66
N ALA A 432 11.41 -20.09 0.99
CA ALA A 432 10.41 -21.13 0.76
C ALA A 432 9.14 -20.88 1.58
N PHE A 433 7.98 -21.14 0.99
CA PHE A 433 6.67 -20.95 1.61
C PHE A 433 5.70 -22.08 1.23
N LYS A 434 4.56 -22.13 1.91
CA LYS A 434 3.52 -23.12 1.67
C LYS A 434 2.35 -22.51 0.92
N VAL A 435 1.80 -23.29 -0.02
CA VAL A 435 0.60 -22.98 -0.79
C VAL A 435 -0.41 -24.11 -0.60
N ARG A 436 -1.63 -23.79 -0.22
CA ARG A 436 -2.72 -24.76 -0.11
C ARG A 436 -3.55 -24.75 -1.39
N LEU A 437 -3.81 -25.94 -1.92
CA LEU A 437 -4.47 -26.15 -3.21
C LEU A 437 -5.86 -26.74 -3.02
N TYR A 438 -6.86 -26.19 -3.70
CA TYR A 438 -8.25 -26.61 -3.60
C TYR A 438 -8.82 -27.02 -4.97
N ALA A 439 -9.67 -28.02 -4.95
CA ALA A 439 -10.61 -28.33 -6.02
C ALA A 439 -11.98 -27.75 -5.64
N VAL A 440 -12.45 -26.76 -6.35
CA VAL A 440 -13.78 -26.14 -6.19
C VAL A 440 -14.73 -26.83 -7.14
N THR A 441 -15.42 -27.88 -6.65
CA THR A 441 -16.29 -28.76 -7.44
C THR A 441 -17.20 -29.56 -6.52
N ASP A 442 -18.34 -30.04 -7.02
CA ASP A 442 -19.24 -30.97 -6.33
C ASP A 442 -18.77 -32.43 -6.40
N ASP A 443 -17.78 -32.74 -7.25
CA ASP A 443 -17.21 -34.10 -7.33
C ASP A 443 -16.32 -34.39 -6.13
N ALA A 444 -16.85 -35.12 -5.15
CA ALA A 444 -16.13 -35.50 -3.94
C ALA A 444 -14.91 -36.43 -4.21
N ALA A 445 -14.82 -37.07 -5.39
CA ALA A 445 -13.70 -37.89 -5.78
C ALA A 445 -12.60 -37.11 -6.51
N ALA A 446 -12.85 -35.84 -6.84
CA ALA A 446 -11.91 -35.00 -7.55
C ALA A 446 -10.61 -34.80 -6.74
N LYS A 447 -9.50 -34.77 -7.47
CA LYS A 447 -8.17 -34.42 -6.93
C LYS A 447 -7.67 -33.12 -7.54
N VAL A 448 -6.74 -32.48 -6.88
CA VAL A 448 -5.95 -31.39 -7.44
C VAL A 448 -4.73 -31.97 -8.12
N VAL A 449 -4.49 -31.57 -9.39
CA VAL A 449 -3.25 -31.86 -10.11
C VAL A 449 -2.49 -30.59 -10.38
N TYR A 450 -1.16 -30.65 -10.31
CA TYR A 450 -0.34 -29.45 -10.51
C TYR A 450 1.02 -29.74 -11.17
N THR A 451 1.60 -28.68 -11.73
CA THR A 451 2.96 -28.58 -12.25
C THR A 451 3.63 -27.32 -11.69
N THR A 452 4.96 -27.29 -11.67
CA THR A 452 5.74 -26.12 -11.21
C THR A 452 6.65 -25.54 -12.29
N ASP A 453 6.57 -26.06 -13.50
CA ASP A 453 7.38 -25.68 -14.66
C ASP A 453 6.60 -24.82 -15.69
N GLY A 454 5.35 -24.46 -15.37
CA GLY A 454 4.47 -23.67 -16.23
C GLY A 454 3.76 -24.48 -17.32
N THR A 455 3.97 -25.79 -17.42
CA THR A 455 3.18 -26.64 -18.31
C THR A 455 1.78 -26.90 -17.73
N ASP A 456 0.78 -27.09 -18.59
CA ASP A 456 -0.56 -27.44 -18.11
C ASP A 456 -0.55 -28.83 -17.47
N PRO A 457 -1.15 -29.01 -16.28
CA PRO A 457 -1.22 -30.32 -15.65
C PRO A 457 -2.11 -31.27 -16.44
N THR A 458 -1.70 -32.53 -16.48
CA THR A 458 -2.41 -33.64 -17.11
C THR A 458 -2.90 -34.63 -16.06
N ALA A 459 -3.65 -35.66 -16.49
CA ALA A 459 -4.08 -36.72 -15.59
C ALA A 459 -2.91 -37.54 -14.97
N GLN A 460 -1.72 -37.45 -15.56
CA GLN A 460 -0.48 -38.08 -15.09
C GLN A 460 0.37 -37.17 -14.21
N SER A 461 0.03 -35.87 -14.09
CA SER A 461 0.73 -34.92 -13.22
C SER A 461 0.55 -35.27 -11.74
N THR A 462 1.38 -34.68 -10.88
CA THR A 462 1.29 -34.90 -9.42
C THR A 462 -0.12 -34.56 -8.92
N ALA A 463 -0.78 -35.54 -8.30
CA ALA A 463 -2.14 -35.45 -7.82
C ALA A 463 -2.19 -35.48 -6.29
N VAL A 464 -2.93 -34.53 -5.67
CA VAL A 464 -3.12 -34.43 -4.22
C VAL A 464 -4.61 -34.25 -3.88
N ALA A 465 -4.98 -34.49 -2.64
CA ALA A 465 -6.34 -34.19 -2.17
C ALA A 465 -6.59 -32.68 -2.12
N SER A 466 -7.83 -32.25 -2.28
CA SER A 466 -8.23 -30.86 -2.04
C SER A 466 -7.89 -30.44 -0.62
N GLY A 467 -7.34 -29.21 -0.44
CA GLY A 467 -6.87 -28.70 0.84
C GLY A 467 -5.44 -29.10 1.21
N THR A 468 -4.71 -29.81 0.34
CA THR A 468 -3.30 -30.17 0.58
C THR A 468 -2.39 -28.96 0.45
N GLU A 469 -1.43 -28.83 1.38
CA GLU A 469 -0.33 -27.88 1.28
C GLU A 469 0.85 -28.46 0.51
N ILE A 470 1.39 -27.69 -0.43
CA ILE A 470 2.66 -27.96 -1.10
C ILE A 470 3.69 -26.90 -0.72
N THR A 471 4.98 -27.22 -0.80
CA THR A 471 6.06 -26.27 -0.56
C THR A 471 6.61 -25.76 -1.89
N VAL A 472 6.68 -24.44 -2.03
CA VAL A 472 7.37 -23.76 -3.14
C VAL A 472 8.68 -23.21 -2.60
N SER A 473 9.81 -23.68 -3.13
CA SER A 473 11.16 -23.33 -2.64
C SER A 473 12.07 -22.69 -3.70
N ALA A 474 11.57 -22.56 -4.92
CA ALA A 474 12.30 -21.93 -6.03
C ALA A 474 11.31 -21.13 -6.92
N ASN A 475 11.87 -20.24 -7.75
CA ASN A 475 11.07 -19.55 -8.77
C ASN A 475 10.31 -20.55 -9.60
N CYS A 476 9.01 -20.34 -9.77
CA CYS A 476 8.19 -21.25 -10.57
C CYS A 476 6.92 -20.57 -11.09
N THR A 477 6.41 -21.07 -12.19
CA THR A 477 5.02 -20.90 -12.60
C THR A 477 4.25 -22.15 -12.17
N LEU A 478 3.50 -22.04 -11.08
CA LEU A 478 2.63 -23.08 -10.57
C LEU A 478 1.33 -23.08 -11.37
N LYS A 479 1.03 -24.20 -12.05
CA LYS A 479 -0.29 -24.43 -12.66
C LYS A 479 -1.03 -25.52 -11.91
N VAL A 480 -2.30 -25.26 -11.61
CA VAL A 480 -3.14 -26.12 -10.78
C VAL A 480 -4.47 -26.36 -11.48
N GLY A 481 -4.90 -27.60 -11.57
CA GLY A 481 -6.18 -28.01 -12.17
C GLY A 481 -6.94 -29.00 -11.31
N ILE A 482 -8.20 -29.25 -11.64
CA ILE A 482 -9.04 -30.29 -11.06
C ILE A 482 -8.96 -31.52 -11.93
N LEU A 483 -8.57 -32.67 -11.37
CA LEU A 483 -8.69 -34.00 -12.00
C LEU A 483 -9.99 -34.65 -11.55
N SER A 484 -10.96 -34.77 -12.44
CA SER A 484 -12.25 -35.41 -12.22
C SER A 484 -12.57 -36.33 -13.40
N ALA A 485 -12.99 -37.55 -13.13
CA ALA A 485 -13.30 -38.58 -14.15
C ALA A 485 -12.21 -38.73 -15.24
N GLY A 486 -10.93 -38.67 -14.84
CA GLY A 486 -9.78 -38.82 -15.75
C GLY A 486 -9.47 -37.59 -16.62
N LYS A 487 -10.19 -36.47 -16.45
CA LYS A 487 -9.98 -35.22 -17.20
C LYS A 487 -9.53 -34.10 -16.28
N VAL A 488 -8.65 -33.25 -16.80
CA VAL A 488 -8.22 -32.03 -16.10
C VAL A 488 -9.03 -30.85 -16.60
N LYS A 489 -9.53 -30.01 -15.67
CA LYS A 489 -10.32 -28.82 -15.94
C LYS A 489 -10.02 -27.71 -14.92
N GLY A 490 -10.51 -26.50 -15.16
CA GLY A 490 -10.43 -25.38 -14.22
C GLY A 490 -8.98 -25.00 -13.85
N ILE A 491 -8.07 -24.99 -14.84
CA ILE A 491 -6.65 -24.71 -14.62
C ILE A 491 -6.45 -23.23 -14.29
N ILE A 492 -5.72 -22.95 -13.20
CA ILE A 492 -5.23 -21.64 -12.83
C ILE A 492 -3.71 -21.58 -12.91
N SER A 493 -3.14 -20.37 -12.97
CA SER A 493 -1.69 -20.13 -12.97
C SER A 493 -1.30 -19.16 -11.84
N ARG A 494 -0.13 -19.38 -11.23
CA ARG A 494 0.49 -18.48 -10.25
C ARG A 494 2.00 -18.41 -10.52
N ASP A 495 2.52 -17.18 -10.61
CA ASP A 495 3.94 -16.94 -10.79
C ASP A 495 4.58 -16.54 -9.47
N TYR A 496 5.53 -17.32 -9.00
CA TYR A 496 6.23 -17.09 -7.75
C TYR A 496 7.71 -16.80 -7.99
N VAL A 497 8.18 -15.71 -7.42
CA VAL A 497 9.58 -15.31 -7.41
C VAL A 497 10.10 -15.42 -5.97
N ILE A 498 11.09 -16.28 -5.77
CA ILE A 498 11.73 -16.42 -4.45
C ILE A 498 12.95 -15.49 -4.42
N LYS A 499 12.89 -14.46 -3.60
CA LYS A 499 14.10 -13.71 -3.24
C LYS A 499 14.90 -14.60 -2.27
N VAL A 500 16.06 -15.03 -2.71
CA VAL A 500 17.07 -15.55 -1.78
C VAL A 500 17.49 -14.33 -0.97
N VAL A 501 17.09 -14.26 0.28
CA VAL A 501 17.71 -13.34 1.22
C VAL A 501 19.11 -13.91 1.40
N GLU A 502 20.09 -13.37 0.65
CA GLU A 502 21.48 -13.60 1.00
C GLU A 502 21.62 -13.05 2.43
N ASP A 503 21.93 -13.92 3.36
CA ASP A 503 22.42 -13.51 4.68
C ASP A 503 23.74 -12.79 4.41
N VAL A 504 23.67 -11.51 4.05
CA VAL A 504 24.86 -10.64 4.06
C VAL A 504 25.26 -10.59 5.52
N PRO A 505 26.44 -11.14 5.87
CA PRO A 505 26.88 -11.13 7.25
C PRO A 505 26.86 -9.69 7.76
N ASP A 506 26.28 -9.48 8.94
CA ASP A 506 26.28 -8.15 9.56
C ASP A 506 27.72 -7.65 9.67
N VAL A 507 28.02 -6.53 9.04
CA VAL A 507 29.28 -5.83 9.21
C VAL A 507 29.15 -4.97 10.47
N PHE A 508 30.02 -5.21 11.44
CA PHE A 508 30.07 -4.44 12.67
C PHE A 508 31.30 -3.55 12.69
N ASP A 509 31.10 -2.32 13.16
CA ASP A 509 32.18 -1.34 13.34
C ASP A 509 32.94 -1.63 14.63
N THR A 510 34.23 -1.27 14.65
CA THR A 510 35.05 -1.25 15.85
C THR A 510 35.48 0.18 16.13
N PRO A 511 34.92 0.86 17.16
CA PRO A 511 35.36 2.20 17.52
C PRO A 511 36.86 2.21 17.88
N ALA A 512 37.58 3.25 17.47
CA ALA A 512 38.98 3.43 17.87
C ALA A 512 39.07 3.54 19.40
N PRO A 513 40.13 3.02 20.03
CA PRO A 513 40.37 3.21 21.47
C PRO A 513 40.67 4.68 21.80
N GLY A 514 40.48 5.09 23.07
CA GLY A 514 40.87 6.42 23.56
C GLY A 514 39.76 7.47 23.53
N TYR A 515 38.50 7.07 23.40
CA TYR A 515 37.35 8.00 23.55
C TYR A 515 37.23 8.48 25.01
N THR A 516 36.92 9.77 25.19
CA THR A 516 36.72 10.42 26.50
C THR A 516 35.35 10.05 27.08
N PHE A 517 34.32 10.03 26.25
CA PHE A 517 32.94 9.64 26.60
C PHE A 517 32.37 8.67 25.59
N HIS A 518 31.45 7.84 26.05
CA HIS A 518 30.70 6.96 25.19
C HIS A 518 29.31 6.62 25.77
N ALA A 519 28.41 6.18 24.92
CA ALA A 519 27.10 5.65 25.28
C ALA A 519 26.66 4.61 24.27
N TYR A 520 25.78 3.71 24.69
CA TYR A 520 25.26 2.65 23.84
C TYR A 520 23.75 2.86 23.60
N PHE A 521 23.32 2.59 22.40
CA PHE A 521 21.91 2.66 22.03
C PHE A 521 21.45 1.35 21.41
N VAL A 522 20.36 0.77 21.95
CA VAL A 522 19.68 -0.38 21.38
C VAL A 522 18.59 0.15 20.48
N ALA A 523 18.83 0.11 19.18
CA ALA A 523 17.91 0.62 18.18
C ALA A 523 16.75 -0.35 17.95
N PRO A 524 15.49 0.14 17.89
CA PRO A 524 14.36 -0.70 17.50
C PRO A 524 14.58 -1.30 16.10
N THR A 525 14.03 -2.49 15.86
CA THR A 525 14.12 -3.15 14.56
C THR A 525 13.45 -2.38 13.42
N THR A 526 12.59 -1.42 13.75
CA THR A 526 11.95 -0.50 12.81
C THR A 526 12.85 0.64 12.33
N TRP A 527 13.95 0.93 13.07
CA TRP A 527 14.90 1.96 12.66
C TRP A 527 15.91 1.36 11.67
N LYS A 528 15.81 1.75 10.40
CA LYS A 528 16.57 1.12 9.30
C LYS A 528 17.78 1.93 8.83
N LYS A 529 17.86 3.21 9.23
CA LYS A 529 18.97 4.11 8.85
C LYS A 529 20.10 4.06 9.89
N ASP A 530 21.19 4.73 9.58
CA ASP A 530 22.28 4.92 10.53
C ASP A 530 21.79 5.67 11.78
N ILE A 531 22.25 5.23 12.95
CA ILE A 531 21.96 5.92 14.20
C ILE A 531 22.94 7.07 14.40
N LEU A 532 22.39 8.27 14.63
CA LEU A 532 23.16 9.45 15.00
C LEU A 532 22.88 9.83 16.44
N CYS A 533 23.87 10.45 17.07
CA CYS A 533 23.83 10.91 18.45
C CYS A 533 24.00 12.43 18.50
N TRP A 534 23.15 13.08 19.33
CA TRP A 534 23.28 14.47 19.73
C TRP A 534 23.52 14.53 21.22
N ALA A 535 24.66 15.09 21.66
CA ALA A 535 25.05 15.18 23.07
C ALA A 535 25.50 16.59 23.39
N TRP A 536 25.07 17.14 24.55
CA TRP A 536 25.26 18.56 24.91
C TRP A 536 25.31 18.83 26.40
N THR A 537 25.82 20.03 26.76
CA THR A 537 25.53 20.74 28.02
C THR A 537 24.86 22.06 27.67
N SER A 538 24.56 22.91 28.66
CA SER A 538 24.03 24.25 28.41
C SER A 538 24.94 25.17 27.58
N THR A 539 26.23 24.84 27.49
CA THR A 539 27.27 25.68 26.85
C THR A 539 28.10 24.97 25.82
N GLN A 540 28.03 23.63 25.74
CA GLN A 540 28.89 22.81 24.89
C GLN A 540 28.09 21.80 24.08
N ASN A 541 28.52 21.54 22.84
CA ASN A 541 28.03 20.44 22.00
C ASN A 541 29.18 19.46 21.72
N TYR A 542 28.91 18.15 21.84
CA TYR A 542 29.89 17.07 21.71
C TYR A 542 29.79 16.35 20.34
N THR A 543 28.88 16.82 19.48
CA THR A 543 28.51 16.11 18.24
C THR A 543 28.53 17.03 17.01
N GLY A 544 29.44 18.03 17.02
CA GLY A 544 29.71 18.90 15.86
C GLY A 544 28.77 20.10 15.70
N GLY A 545 27.81 20.33 16.62
CA GLY A 545 26.96 21.55 16.69
C GLY A 545 25.90 21.66 15.62
N THR A 546 25.75 20.68 14.73
CA THR A 546 24.68 20.63 13.69
C THR A 546 23.88 19.35 13.86
N TRP A 547 22.55 19.48 13.95
CA TRP A 547 21.62 18.36 13.99
C TRP A 547 21.70 17.54 12.68
N PRO A 548 21.62 16.22 12.70
CA PRO A 548 21.34 15.33 13.83
C PRO A 548 22.59 14.83 14.62
N GLY A 549 23.74 15.43 14.45
CA GLY A 549 24.93 15.15 15.21
C GLY A 549 25.87 14.14 14.57
N THR A 550 26.51 13.29 15.40
CA THR A 550 27.55 12.37 14.95
C THR A 550 27.03 10.96 14.77
N LYS A 551 27.41 10.30 13.67
CA LYS A 551 27.09 8.89 13.42
C LYS A 551 27.67 7.99 14.51
N CYS A 552 26.85 7.07 15.02
CA CYS A 552 27.26 6.01 15.92
C CYS A 552 27.88 4.82 15.17
N TYR A 553 28.67 4.04 15.87
CA TYR A 553 29.24 2.79 15.39
C TYR A 553 28.24 1.64 15.62
N LYS A 554 27.91 0.87 14.61
CA LYS A 554 27.08 -0.34 14.73
C LYS A 554 27.95 -1.50 15.22
N ILE A 555 27.91 -1.83 16.51
CA ILE A 555 28.92 -2.69 17.13
C ILE A 555 28.53 -4.16 17.29
N ARG A 556 27.27 -4.50 17.38
CA ARG A 556 26.79 -5.89 17.55
C ARG A 556 25.25 -5.97 17.48
N LYS A 557 24.71 -7.18 17.46
CA LYS A 557 23.31 -7.46 17.82
C LYS A 557 23.22 -7.96 19.28
N ASN A 558 22.07 -7.71 19.90
CA ASN A 558 21.71 -8.28 21.20
C ASN A 558 20.92 -9.61 21.03
N GLY A 559 20.54 -10.24 22.15
CA GLY A 559 19.79 -11.50 22.14
C GLY A 559 18.40 -11.44 21.50
N ASN A 560 17.83 -10.23 21.32
CA ASN A 560 16.56 -9.98 20.66
C ASN A 560 16.71 -9.63 19.17
N ASN A 561 17.89 -9.83 18.60
CA ASN A 561 18.21 -9.49 17.21
C ASN A 561 18.16 -7.98 16.89
N GLU A 562 18.24 -7.11 17.92
CA GLU A 562 18.30 -5.67 17.79
C GLU A 562 19.74 -5.19 17.68
N TYR A 563 20.01 -4.20 16.82
CA TYR A 563 21.35 -3.63 16.68
C TYR A 563 21.71 -2.75 17.88
N VAL A 564 22.91 -2.94 18.40
CA VAL A 564 23.52 -2.10 19.41
C VAL A 564 24.50 -1.15 18.72
N TRP A 565 24.30 0.13 18.94
CA TRP A 565 25.13 1.21 18.42
C TRP A 565 25.89 1.85 19.55
N GLN A 566 27.12 2.32 19.28
CA GLN A 566 27.96 3.02 20.24
C GLN A 566 28.29 4.41 19.71
N TRP A 567 27.96 5.43 20.49
CA TRP A 567 28.50 6.77 20.31
C TRP A 567 29.81 6.91 21.10
N CYS A 568 30.83 7.55 20.49
CA CYS A 568 32.14 7.80 21.10
C CYS A 568 32.52 9.26 20.85
N TYR A 569 33.01 9.93 21.90
CA TYR A 569 33.57 11.28 21.83
C TYR A 569 35.09 11.22 22.03
N TYR A 570 35.84 11.79 21.10
CA TYR A 570 37.30 11.78 21.06
C TYR A 570 37.93 13.14 21.31
N GLY A 571 37.17 14.17 21.65
CA GLY A 571 37.67 15.51 21.89
C GLY A 571 38.23 15.70 23.29
N ASP A 572 38.88 16.85 23.51
CA ASP A 572 39.60 17.21 24.75
C ASP A 572 38.69 17.71 25.89
N ILE A 573 37.36 17.83 25.68
CA ILE A 573 36.44 18.25 26.72
C ILE A 573 36.32 17.14 27.75
N THR A 574 36.69 17.41 29.00
CA THR A 574 36.64 16.46 30.12
C THR A 574 35.38 16.52 30.96
N THR A 575 34.58 17.62 30.83
CA THR A 575 33.25 17.72 31.45
C THR A 575 32.28 16.87 30.68
N PRO A 576 31.54 15.92 31.30
CA PRO A 576 30.61 15.07 30.58
C PRO A 576 29.40 15.84 30.05
N PRO A 577 28.76 15.37 28.95
CA PRO A 577 27.45 15.88 28.52
C PRO A 577 26.40 15.77 29.63
N THR A 578 25.44 16.65 29.64
CA THR A 578 24.26 16.55 30.54
C THR A 578 23.06 15.92 29.84
N GLY A 579 22.99 16.07 28.52
CA GLY A 579 21.90 15.54 27.71
C GLY A 579 22.40 14.71 26.53
N ILE A 580 21.57 13.76 26.08
CA ILE A 580 21.83 12.92 24.93
C ILE A 580 20.52 12.54 24.22
N ILE A 581 20.52 12.53 22.88
CA ILE A 581 19.45 12.03 21.99
C ILE A 581 20.08 11.06 21.00
N PHE A 582 19.34 10.01 20.64
CA PHE A 582 19.64 9.16 19.50
C PHE A 582 18.54 9.30 18.44
N SER A 583 18.91 9.27 17.17
CA SER A 583 17.99 9.41 16.06
C SER A 583 18.27 8.43 14.93
N ASN A 584 17.24 8.05 14.18
CA ASN A 584 17.32 7.27 12.95
C ASN A 584 17.64 8.22 11.79
N ASN A 585 18.91 8.69 11.73
CA ASN A 585 19.36 9.71 10.78
C ASN A 585 18.53 11.02 10.85
N GLY A 586 18.21 11.48 12.08
CA GLY A 586 17.48 12.71 12.35
C GLY A 586 16.00 12.49 12.75
N SER A 587 15.33 11.50 12.15
CA SER A 587 13.94 11.16 12.50
C SER A 587 13.64 9.69 12.17
N PRO A 588 12.86 8.96 13.01
CA PRO A 588 12.45 9.38 14.36
C PRO A 588 13.62 9.50 15.33
N GLN A 589 13.38 10.14 16.48
CA GLN A 589 14.38 10.32 17.53
C GLN A 589 13.85 9.94 18.91
N THR A 590 14.75 9.73 19.88
CA THR A 590 14.39 9.59 21.29
C THR A 590 13.95 10.95 21.89
N ALA A 591 13.30 10.91 23.03
CA ALA A 591 13.21 12.10 23.89
C ALA A 591 14.61 12.52 24.39
N ASP A 592 14.70 13.74 24.95
CA ASP A 592 15.88 14.20 25.66
C ASP A 592 16.15 13.29 26.87
N MET A 593 17.36 12.75 26.96
CA MET A 593 17.76 11.84 28.04
C MET A 593 18.96 12.39 28.80
N THR A 594 19.04 12.11 30.10
CA THR A 594 20.25 12.44 30.88
C THR A 594 21.41 11.54 30.46
N PHE A 595 22.53 12.15 30.10
CA PHE A 595 23.75 11.41 29.76
C PHE A 595 24.37 10.73 30.99
N VAL A 596 24.80 9.52 30.82
CA VAL A 596 25.65 8.78 31.77
C VAL A 596 26.72 8.04 30.97
N ASN A 597 27.98 8.28 31.26
CA ASN A 597 29.09 7.66 30.53
C ASN A 597 29.03 6.12 30.62
N GLY A 598 29.12 5.45 29.49
CA GLY A 598 29.06 3.99 29.40
C GLY A 598 27.64 3.39 29.55
N ALA A 599 26.61 4.19 29.69
CA ALA A 599 25.24 3.68 29.85
C ALA A 599 24.63 3.20 28.54
N TYR A 600 23.66 2.28 28.68
CA TYR A 600 22.81 1.80 27.60
C TYR A 600 21.48 2.54 27.61
N TYR A 601 20.99 2.85 26.41
CA TYR A 601 19.72 3.53 26.13
C TYR A 601 18.91 2.74 25.13
N ASN A 602 17.62 2.95 25.16
CA ASN A 602 16.67 2.58 24.11
C ASN A 602 15.66 3.72 23.90
N ILE A 603 14.62 3.53 23.09
CA ILE A 603 13.62 4.58 22.81
C ILE A 603 12.84 5.02 24.05
N ASN A 604 12.83 4.24 25.14
CA ASN A 604 12.11 4.53 26.38
C ASN A 604 13.02 5.17 27.45
N GLY A 605 14.30 5.38 27.16
CA GLY A 605 15.25 6.00 28.09
C GLY A 605 16.47 5.14 28.43
N LYS A 606 17.17 5.54 29.51
CA LYS A 606 18.32 4.79 30.03
C LYS A 606 17.88 3.44 30.56
N THR A 607 18.52 2.38 30.10
CA THR A 607 18.31 1.01 30.61
C THR A 607 19.26 0.75 31.80
N THR A 608 18.78 0.10 32.84
CA THR A 608 19.61 -0.33 33.96
C THR A 608 20.47 -1.53 33.55
N GLY A 609 21.66 -1.24 33.06
CA GLY A 609 22.71 -2.22 32.85
C GLY A 609 22.48 -3.19 31.70
N ILE A 610 23.56 -3.77 31.22
CA ILE A 610 23.57 -5.01 30.50
C ILE A 610 22.55 -5.92 31.18
N GLN A 611 21.46 -6.30 30.52
CA GLN A 611 21.18 -7.70 30.56
C GLN A 611 22.40 -8.34 29.89
N ALA A 612 23.44 -8.61 30.69
CA ALA A 612 24.25 -9.76 30.41
C ALA A 612 23.22 -10.78 29.94
N ALA A 613 23.33 -11.23 28.70
CA ALA A 613 22.71 -12.47 28.37
C ALA A 613 23.14 -13.43 29.50
N THR A 614 22.33 -13.53 30.53
CA THR A 614 22.09 -14.82 31.11
C THR A 614 21.58 -15.54 29.88
N ALA A 615 22.57 -16.19 29.20
CA ALA A 615 22.24 -17.31 28.38
C ALA A 615 21.42 -18.21 29.31
N THR A 616 20.10 -18.00 29.31
CA THR A 616 19.20 -19.09 29.57
C THR A 616 19.55 -20.00 28.42
N LYS A 617 20.46 -20.89 28.71
CA LYS A 617 20.78 -22.04 27.90
C LYS A 617 19.43 -22.49 27.40
N PRO A 618 19.13 -22.40 26.07
CA PRO A 618 17.83 -22.87 25.61
C PRO A 618 17.70 -24.27 26.10
N ALA A 619 16.57 -24.59 26.74
CA ALA A 619 16.31 -25.94 27.21
C ALA A 619 16.41 -26.84 25.99
N ILE A 620 17.55 -27.53 25.84
CA ILE A 620 17.79 -28.39 24.72
C ILE A 620 16.98 -29.65 24.98
N SER A 621 15.91 -29.85 24.23
CA SER A 621 15.15 -31.11 24.23
C SER A 621 15.21 -31.71 22.84
N GLY A 622 16.04 -32.72 22.63
CA GLY A 622 16.18 -33.37 21.33
C GLY A 622 17.57 -33.99 21.11
N ASN A 623 17.81 -34.52 19.91
CA ASN A 623 19.05 -35.20 19.59
C ASN A 623 20.13 -34.18 19.16
N ILE A 624 21.37 -34.41 19.62
CA ILE A 624 22.55 -33.66 19.18
C ILE A 624 23.35 -34.54 18.21
N TYR A 625 23.74 -33.97 17.09
CA TYR A 625 24.55 -34.62 16.06
C TYR A 625 25.86 -33.86 15.90
N SER A 626 26.93 -34.57 15.54
CA SER A 626 28.15 -33.96 15.01
C SER A 626 27.90 -33.34 13.62
N ILE A 627 28.81 -32.49 13.14
CA ILE A 627 28.66 -31.77 11.88
C ILE A 627 28.61 -32.70 10.66
N ASP A 628 29.18 -33.90 10.80
CA ASP A 628 29.13 -35.00 9.81
C ASP A 628 27.86 -35.87 9.92
N GLY A 629 26.88 -35.46 10.76
CA GLY A 629 25.57 -36.12 10.89
C GLY A 629 25.51 -37.31 11.84
N ARG A 630 26.59 -37.64 12.56
CA ARG A 630 26.61 -38.73 13.54
C ARG A 630 25.89 -38.32 14.83
N LEU A 631 24.98 -39.15 15.33
CA LEU A 631 24.27 -38.92 16.60
C LEU A 631 25.29 -38.96 17.77
N VAL A 632 25.39 -37.83 18.49
CA VAL A 632 26.29 -37.66 19.64
C VAL A 632 25.55 -37.85 20.97
N ARG A 633 24.30 -37.35 21.06
CA ARG A 633 23.47 -37.50 22.27
C ARG A 633 22.00 -37.54 21.93
N ARG A 634 21.24 -38.48 22.52
CA ARG A 634 19.79 -38.58 22.42
C ARG A 634 19.12 -37.79 23.53
N ASN A 635 17.95 -37.16 23.21
CA ASN A 635 17.11 -36.46 24.17
C ASN A 635 17.88 -35.54 25.11
N ALA A 636 18.81 -34.80 24.58
CA ALA A 636 19.67 -33.90 25.36
C ALA A 636 18.83 -32.74 25.91
N SER A 637 18.98 -32.49 27.20
CA SER A 637 18.40 -31.32 27.90
C SER A 637 19.48 -30.22 28.12
N SER A 638 20.75 -30.50 27.82
CA SER A 638 21.85 -29.54 27.92
C SER A 638 23.03 -29.96 27.03
N THR A 639 23.96 -29.05 26.83
CA THR A 639 25.25 -29.28 26.16
C THR A 639 26.38 -29.68 27.15
N ALA A 640 26.08 -29.74 28.45
CA ALA A 640 27.08 -30.06 29.45
C ALA A 640 27.75 -31.43 29.19
N GLY A 641 29.07 -31.49 29.29
CA GLY A 641 29.86 -32.71 29.05
C GLY A 641 30.01 -33.10 27.55
N LEU A 642 29.68 -32.21 26.61
CA LEU A 642 30.13 -32.32 25.24
C LEU A 642 31.53 -31.71 25.13
N SER A 643 32.39 -32.34 24.33
CA SER A 643 33.71 -31.79 24.01
C SER A 643 33.56 -30.48 23.24
N LYS A 644 34.58 -29.60 23.34
CA LYS A 644 34.63 -28.41 22.48
C LYS A 644 34.47 -28.81 21.01
N GLY A 645 33.50 -28.17 20.34
CA GLY A 645 33.24 -28.51 18.94
C GLY A 645 31.96 -27.90 18.41
N VAL A 646 31.66 -28.19 17.15
CA VAL A 646 30.49 -27.76 16.46
C VAL A 646 29.54 -28.94 16.30
N TYR A 647 28.26 -28.73 16.66
CA TYR A 647 27.22 -29.74 16.65
C TYR A 647 25.97 -29.21 15.94
N VAL A 648 25.08 -30.12 15.58
CA VAL A 648 23.77 -29.79 15.00
C VAL A 648 22.67 -30.23 15.96
N TYR A 649 21.75 -29.31 16.29
CA TYR A 649 20.59 -29.57 17.10
C TYR A 649 19.35 -28.94 16.44
N ASN A 650 18.30 -29.75 16.19
CA ASN A 650 17.10 -29.33 15.47
C ASN A 650 17.38 -28.57 14.15
N GLY A 651 18.35 -29.06 13.37
CA GLY A 651 18.75 -28.42 12.11
C GLY A 651 19.58 -27.15 12.27
N LYS A 652 19.87 -26.70 13.51
CA LYS A 652 20.68 -25.51 13.79
C LYS A 652 22.07 -25.90 14.27
N LYS A 653 23.06 -25.16 13.82
CA LYS A 653 24.45 -25.27 14.28
C LYS A 653 24.57 -24.69 15.68
N ILE A 654 25.15 -25.46 16.61
CA ILE A 654 25.54 -25.00 17.96
C ILE A 654 27.05 -25.15 18.16
N VAL A 655 27.66 -24.22 18.84
CA VAL A 655 29.06 -24.24 19.18
C VAL A 655 29.18 -24.52 20.70
N VAL A 656 29.98 -25.48 21.06
CA VAL A 656 30.31 -25.79 22.45
C VAL A 656 31.75 -25.34 22.67
N ASP A 657 31.93 -24.30 23.49
CA ASP A 657 33.21 -23.85 23.98
C ASP A 657 33.54 -24.58 25.31
N SER A 658 34.81 -24.83 25.59
CA SER A 658 35.21 -25.45 26.86
C SER A 658 34.72 -24.60 28.04
N GLU A 659 34.19 -25.25 29.11
CA GLU A 659 34.02 -24.62 30.42
C GLU A 659 35.38 -24.11 30.95
#